data_dc3ec4bf3e2e9b13ef3b06b17a8903f9
#
_entry.id   dc3ec4bf3e2e9b13ef3b06b17a8903f9
#
_cell.length_a   1.000
_cell.length_b   1.000
_cell.length_c   1.000
_cell.angle_alpha   90.00
_cell.angle_beta   90.00
_cell.angle_gamma   90.00
#
_symmetry.space_group_name_H-M   'P 1'
#
loop_
_entity.id
_entity.type
_entity.pdbx_description
1 polymer ?
#
loop_
_entity_poly.entity_id
_entity_poly.type
_entity_poly.pdbx_seq_one_letter_code
_entity_poly.pdbx_strand_id
1 'polypeptide(L)'
;KDMIYPQNFEQKIGFDQIRQLLKDKCLSTLGEEKVSDMGFSEQYEVVEENLNQVTEFVRIIQEEDGFPDQFFFDVRPSLKRVRIEGMYLDEQELFDLRRSLETIRDIVRFLHRNNEDEEESDSPYPSLKRLAGDIAVFPQLIGKIDGILNKYGKIKDNASTELARIRRELANTMGSISRSLNSILRSAQSEGYVDKDVAPTMRDGRLVIPVAPGLKRKIKGIVHDESASGKTVFIEPAEVVEANNRVRELEGDERREIIRILTEFSNVLRPSIPEILQSYEFLAEIDFIRAKSYFAIQTNSLKPAIENEQLLDWTMAVHPLLQLSLAKHGKKVVPLDIELNKKQRILIISGPNAGGKSVCLKTVGLLQYMLQCGMLIPMHERSHAGIFSSIFIDIGDEQSIEDDLSTYSSHLTNMKIMMKSCNERSLILIDEFGGGTEPQIGGAIAEAVLKRFNQKRTFGVITTHYQNLKHFAEDHEGVVNGAMLYDRHLMQALFQLQIGNPGSSFAVEIARKIGLPEDVIADASEIVGSEYINADKYLQDIVRDKRYWEGKRQTIRQREKHMEETIARYQTEMEELQKSRKEIIRQAKEEAERMLQESNARIENTIRTIKEAQAEKEKTRMARQELTDFRTSLDALASKEQEEKMARKMEKLKEKQERKKNKKNEQKAASSSTTATPKVAPISVGENVKIKGQTSVGQVMEISGKNAIVAFGSIKTTVKLDRLERSNAAPKTESMAKSSFVSSQTHDQMYEKKLSFKQDIDVRGMRGDEALQAVTYFIDDAILVGMDRVRILHGTGTGILRTLIRQYLSTVPSIRHYADEHVQFGGAGITVVDFD
;
A
#
# COMPACT_ATOMS: atom_id res chain seq x y z
N LYS A 1 11.05 -18.90 -33.04
CA LYS A 1 12.29 -18.47 -32.36
C LYS A 1 11.93 -18.30 -30.90
N ASP A 2 12.50 -19.13 -30.05
CA ASP A 2 12.25 -19.01 -28.62
C ASP A 2 12.93 -17.71 -28.13
N MET A 3 12.13 -16.68 -27.82
CA MET A 3 12.62 -15.41 -27.25
C MET A 3 13.16 -15.59 -25.83
N ILE A 4 12.73 -16.65 -25.16
CA ILE A 4 13.07 -16.95 -23.76
C ILE A 4 13.62 -18.39 -23.69
N TYR A 5 14.75 -18.56 -23.02
CA TYR A 5 15.38 -19.88 -22.85
C TYR A 5 15.99 -20.02 -21.44
N PRO A 6 15.90 -21.17 -20.82
CA PRO A 6 15.29 -22.45 -21.20
C PRO A 6 13.76 -22.46 -21.08
N GLN A 7 13.11 -23.60 -21.44
CA GLN A 7 11.63 -23.70 -21.34
C GLN A 7 11.10 -23.51 -19.91
N ASN A 8 11.85 -23.95 -18.90
CA ASN A 8 11.53 -23.75 -17.48
C ASN A 8 12.06 -22.41 -16.90
N PHE A 9 12.27 -21.42 -17.77
CA PHE A 9 12.78 -20.09 -17.40
C PHE A 9 12.03 -19.47 -16.22
N GLU A 10 10.70 -19.43 -16.29
CA GLU A 10 9.88 -18.83 -15.24
C GLU A 10 10.06 -19.47 -13.87
N GLN A 11 10.20 -20.79 -13.82
CA GLN A 11 10.47 -21.50 -12.57
C GLN A 11 11.88 -21.18 -12.03
N LYS A 12 12.87 -21.09 -12.91
CA LYS A 12 14.26 -20.80 -12.52
C LYS A 12 14.43 -19.40 -11.92
N ILE A 13 13.68 -18.42 -12.40
CA ILE A 13 13.71 -17.04 -11.86
C ILE A 13 12.64 -16.77 -10.79
N GLY A 14 11.71 -17.72 -10.55
CA GLY A 14 10.63 -17.58 -9.58
C GLY A 14 9.40 -16.84 -10.09
N PHE A 15 9.26 -16.64 -11.39
CA PHE A 15 8.10 -15.92 -11.96
C PHE A 15 6.79 -16.72 -11.86
N ASP A 16 6.86 -18.05 -11.80
CA ASP A 16 5.72 -18.93 -11.50
C ASP A 16 5.05 -18.56 -10.16
N GLN A 17 5.86 -18.22 -9.13
CA GLN A 17 5.35 -17.72 -7.85
C GLN A 17 4.70 -16.33 -7.99
N ILE A 18 5.26 -15.45 -8.83
CA ILE A 18 4.64 -14.15 -9.14
C ILE A 18 3.27 -14.36 -9.81
N ARG A 19 3.17 -15.28 -10.78
CA ARG A 19 1.88 -15.63 -11.39
C ARG A 19 0.85 -16.08 -10.36
N GLN A 20 1.25 -16.93 -9.41
CA GLN A 20 0.35 -17.37 -8.35
C GLN A 20 -0.11 -16.20 -7.47
N LEU A 21 0.82 -15.33 -7.06
CA LEU A 21 0.49 -14.13 -6.28
C LEU A 21 -0.46 -13.18 -7.02
N LEU A 22 -0.32 -13.07 -8.36
CA LEU A 22 -1.26 -12.29 -9.17
C LEU A 22 -2.64 -12.93 -9.24
N LYS A 23 -2.72 -14.27 -9.42
CA LYS A 23 -4.00 -15.00 -9.41
C LYS A 23 -4.74 -14.82 -8.09
N ASP A 24 -4.03 -14.87 -6.97
CA ASP A 24 -4.61 -14.67 -5.64
C ASP A 24 -5.18 -13.23 -5.46
N LYS A 25 -4.78 -12.27 -6.30
CA LYS A 25 -5.28 -10.89 -6.31
C LYS A 25 -6.39 -10.63 -7.31
N CYS A 26 -6.66 -11.57 -8.22
CA CYS A 26 -7.76 -11.46 -9.16
C CYS A 26 -9.11 -11.60 -8.44
N LEU A 27 -10.12 -10.90 -8.93
CA LEU A 27 -11.48 -10.96 -8.42
C LEU A 27 -12.27 -12.12 -9.03
N SER A 28 -11.83 -12.62 -10.18
CA SER A 28 -12.53 -13.62 -10.98
C SER A 28 -11.60 -14.51 -11.77
N THR A 29 -12.13 -15.63 -12.26
CA THR A 29 -11.45 -16.51 -13.21
C THR A 29 -11.08 -15.81 -14.51
N LEU A 30 -11.78 -14.72 -14.87
CA LEU A 30 -11.47 -13.88 -16.03
C LEU A 30 -10.05 -13.31 -15.94
N GLY A 31 -9.72 -12.71 -14.81
CA GLY A 31 -8.39 -12.17 -14.55
C GLY A 31 -7.33 -13.28 -14.42
N GLU A 32 -7.65 -14.39 -13.79
CA GLU A 32 -6.75 -15.55 -13.63
C GLU A 32 -6.32 -16.14 -14.99
N GLU A 33 -7.25 -16.23 -15.97
CA GLU A 33 -6.94 -16.64 -17.34
C GLU A 33 -5.92 -15.68 -17.97
N LYS A 34 -6.14 -14.36 -17.85
CA LYS A 34 -5.20 -13.34 -18.35
C LYS A 34 -3.82 -13.43 -17.69
N VAL A 35 -3.76 -13.70 -16.39
CA VAL A 35 -2.49 -13.97 -15.70
C VAL A 35 -1.81 -15.21 -16.28
N SER A 36 -2.56 -16.26 -16.60
CA SER A 36 -2.00 -17.49 -17.21
C SER A 36 -1.45 -17.24 -18.60
N ASP A 37 -2.11 -16.39 -19.40
CA ASP A 37 -1.74 -16.06 -20.79
C ASP A 37 -0.71 -14.94 -20.89
N MET A 38 -0.36 -14.28 -19.75
CA MET A 38 0.62 -13.22 -19.72
C MET A 38 1.96 -13.69 -20.27
N GLY A 39 2.52 -12.97 -21.22
CA GLY A 39 3.74 -13.34 -21.90
C GLY A 39 4.72 -12.17 -22.08
N PHE A 40 5.96 -12.54 -22.40
CA PHE A 40 7.04 -11.62 -22.69
C PHE A 40 6.84 -10.93 -24.05
N SER A 41 7.00 -9.61 -24.10
CA SER A 41 6.93 -8.81 -25.33
C SER A 41 8.26 -8.10 -25.61
N GLU A 42 8.69 -8.11 -26.88
CA GLU A 42 9.84 -7.34 -27.36
C GLU A 42 9.47 -5.99 -27.99
N GLN A 43 8.16 -5.69 -28.07
CA GLN A 43 7.65 -4.47 -28.70
C GLN A 43 7.57 -3.35 -27.66
N TYR A 44 8.36 -2.30 -27.85
CA TYR A 44 8.44 -1.15 -26.95
C TYR A 44 7.05 -0.54 -26.68
N GLU A 45 6.27 -0.29 -27.74
CA GLU A 45 4.97 0.37 -27.65
C GLU A 45 3.97 -0.45 -26.82
N VAL A 46 4.00 -1.78 -26.96
CA VAL A 46 3.13 -2.69 -26.19
C VAL A 46 3.52 -2.70 -24.72
N VAL A 47 4.82 -2.80 -24.44
CA VAL A 47 5.31 -2.79 -23.05
C VAL A 47 5.01 -1.45 -22.39
N GLU A 48 5.26 -0.35 -23.08
CA GLU A 48 5.01 1.00 -22.55
C GLU A 48 3.53 1.22 -22.27
N GLU A 49 2.63 0.85 -23.18
CA GLU A 49 1.18 0.98 -22.98
C GLU A 49 0.70 0.14 -21.79
N ASN A 50 1.16 -1.12 -21.68
CA ASN A 50 0.79 -1.97 -20.54
C ASN A 50 1.28 -1.40 -19.21
N LEU A 51 2.49 -0.85 -19.16
CA LEU A 51 3.01 -0.21 -17.95
C LEU A 51 2.26 1.08 -17.60
N ASN A 52 1.87 1.87 -18.59
CA ASN A 52 1.05 3.06 -18.38
C ASN A 52 -0.31 2.70 -17.80
N GLN A 53 -0.98 1.67 -18.34
CA GLN A 53 -2.26 1.17 -17.81
C GLN A 53 -2.15 0.77 -16.34
N VAL A 54 -1.11 0.03 -15.96
CA VAL A 54 -0.88 -0.36 -14.57
C VAL A 54 -0.57 0.86 -13.70
N THR A 55 0.25 1.79 -14.17
CA THR A 55 0.58 3.03 -13.45
C THR A 55 -0.66 3.88 -13.19
N GLU A 56 -1.51 4.06 -14.19
CA GLU A 56 -2.77 4.77 -14.07
C GLU A 56 -3.72 4.07 -13.08
N PHE A 57 -3.77 2.74 -13.11
CA PHE A 57 -4.61 2.00 -12.18
C PHE A 57 -4.09 2.03 -10.73
N VAL A 58 -2.78 2.06 -10.53
CA VAL A 58 -2.18 2.31 -9.19
C VAL A 58 -2.62 3.66 -8.66
N ARG A 59 -2.63 4.70 -9.51
CA ARG A 59 -3.15 6.03 -9.12
C ARG A 59 -4.63 5.98 -8.75
N ILE A 60 -5.45 5.25 -9.52
CA ILE A 60 -6.87 5.04 -9.18
C ILE A 60 -7.00 4.42 -7.78
N ILE A 61 -6.25 3.36 -7.47
CA ILE A 61 -6.31 2.70 -6.15
C ILE A 61 -5.90 3.65 -5.02
N GLN A 62 -4.93 4.54 -5.26
CA GLN A 62 -4.38 5.43 -4.23
C GLN A 62 -5.15 6.73 -4.06
N GLU A 63 -5.74 7.27 -5.13
CA GLU A 63 -6.31 8.61 -5.18
C GLU A 63 -7.85 8.62 -5.22
N GLU A 64 -8.50 7.49 -5.59
CA GLU A 64 -9.93 7.44 -5.87
C GLU A 64 -10.65 6.42 -4.97
N ASP A 65 -11.69 6.87 -4.28
CA ASP A 65 -12.48 6.01 -3.38
C ASP A 65 -13.69 5.33 -4.08
N GLY A 66 -13.92 5.59 -5.36
CA GLY A 66 -15.18 5.24 -6.03
C GLY A 66 -15.03 4.35 -7.26
N PHE A 67 -13.90 3.67 -7.45
CA PHE A 67 -13.77 2.75 -8.58
C PHE A 67 -14.67 1.52 -8.39
N PRO A 68 -15.48 1.13 -9.41
CA PRO A 68 -16.40 -0.01 -9.30
C PRO A 68 -15.63 -1.34 -9.43
N ASP A 69 -15.15 -1.87 -8.32
CA ASP A 69 -14.37 -3.12 -8.24
C ASP A 69 -15.17 -4.32 -7.71
N GLN A 70 -16.49 -4.28 -7.82
CA GLN A 70 -17.37 -5.34 -7.36
C GLN A 70 -18.03 -6.07 -8.52
N PHE A 71 -18.48 -7.31 -8.28
CA PHE A 71 -19.28 -8.11 -9.21
C PHE A 71 -18.58 -8.49 -10.52
N PHE A 72 -17.36 -8.96 -10.40
CA PHE A 72 -16.58 -9.54 -11.51
C PHE A 72 -16.95 -11.02 -11.67
N PHE A 73 -18.12 -11.30 -12.24
CA PHE A 73 -18.58 -12.67 -12.45
C PHE A 73 -18.26 -13.15 -13.88
N ASP A 74 -17.83 -14.40 -14.01
CA ASP A 74 -17.62 -14.98 -15.34
C ASP A 74 -18.90 -15.68 -15.82
N VAL A 75 -19.66 -15.01 -16.66
CA VAL A 75 -20.89 -15.52 -17.27
C VAL A 75 -20.66 -15.99 -18.72
N ARG A 76 -19.44 -15.96 -19.21
CA ARG A 76 -19.10 -16.40 -20.58
C ARG A 76 -19.54 -17.85 -20.91
N PRO A 77 -19.36 -18.84 -20.01
CA PRO A 77 -19.84 -20.19 -20.26
C PRO A 77 -21.36 -20.25 -20.49
N SER A 78 -22.11 -19.54 -19.67
CA SER A 78 -23.57 -19.44 -19.78
C SER A 78 -24.00 -18.72 -21.06
N LEU A 79 -23.34 -17.63 -21.44
CA LEU A 79 -23.60 -16.91 -22.70
C LEU A 79 -23.31 -17.78 -23.92
N LYS A 80 -22.20 -18.55 -23.91
CA LYS A 80 -21.89 -19.50 -24.99
C LYS A 80 -22.97 -20.60 -25.13
N ARG A 81 -23.48 -21.10 -24.00
CA ARG A 81 -24.56 -22.09 -23.98
C ARG A 81 -25.87 -21.54 -24.55
N VAL A 82 -26.22 -20.33 -24.18
CA VAL A 82 -27.47 -19.66 -24.61
C VAL A 82 -27.46 -19.23 -26.08
N ARG A 83 -26.34 -19.30 -26.78
CA ARG A 83 -26.29 -19.15 -28.25
C ARG A 83 -27.22 -20.16 -28.96
N ILE A 84 -27.44 -21.31 -28.35
CA ILE A 84 -28.32 -22.37 -28.88
C ILE A 84 -29.77 -21.94 -28.64
N GLU A 85 -30.61 -21.98 -29.69
CA GLU A 85 -32.05 -21.71 -29.58
C GLU A 85 -32.71 -22.65 -28.56
N GLY A 86 -33.60 -22.11 -27.76
CA GLY A 86 -34.32 -22.86 -26.72
C GLY A 86 -33.56 -22.92 -25.37
N MET A 87 -32.29 -22.58 -25.32
CA MET A 87 -31.57 -22.43 -24.06
C MET A 87 -31.84 -21.07 -23.43
N TYR A 88 -31.79 -21.02 -22.11
CA TYR A 88 -32.00 -19.80 -21.33
C TYR A 88 -31.01 -19.69 -20.17
N LEU A 89 -30.86 -18.48 -19.69
CA LEU A 89 -30.13 -18.19 -18.44
C LEU A 89 -31.07 -18.43 -17.25
N ASP A 90 -30.57 -19.08 -16.20
CA ASP A 90 -31.32 -19.21 -14.96
C ASP A 90 -31.30 -17.88 -14.16
N GLU A 91 -32.02 -17.86 -13.02
CA GLU A 91 -32.13 -16.65 -12.19
C GLU A 91 -30.75 -16.12 -11.73
N GLN A 92 -29.86 -17.03 -11.31
CA GLN A 92 -28.53 -16.65 -10.80
C GLN A 92 -27.64 -16.17 -11.92
N GLU A 93 -27.59 -16.88 -13.04
CA GLU A 93 -26.84 -16.50 -14.23
C GLU A 93 -27.27 -15.12 -14.77
N LEU A 94 -28.60 -14.90 -14.77
CA LEU A 94 -29.17 -13.63 -15.19
C LEU A 94 -28.81 -12.49 -14.23
N PHE A 95 -28.83 -12.77 -12.95
CA PHE A 95 -28.44 -11.80 -11.92
C PHE A 95 -26.96 -11.47 -11.98
N ASP A 96 -26.10 -12.46 -12.18
CA ASP A 96 -24.66 -12.27 -12.34
C ASP A 96 -24.35 -11.48 -13.62
N LEU A 97 -25.03 -11.78 -14.72
CA LEU A 97 -24.94 -11.00 -15.95
C LEU A 97 -25.32 -9.53 -15.73
N ARG A 98 -26.43 -9.29 -15.06
CA ARG A 98 -26.91 -7.93 -14.75
C ARG A 98 -25.87 -7.14 -13.98
N ARG A 99 -25.33 -7.74 -12.89
CA ARG A 99 -24.34 -7.09 -12.04
C ARG A 99 -23.02 -6.84 -12.78
N SER A 100 -22.54 -7.82 -13.55
CA SER A 100 -21.32 -7.67 -14.36
C SER A 100 -21.46 -6.60 -15.43
N LEU A 101 -22.59 -6.55 -16.14
CA LEU A 101 -22.86 -5.52 -17.16
C LEU A 101 -22.95 -4.11 -16.53
N GLU A 102 -23.51 -4.01 -15.34
CA GLU A 102 -23.52 -2.75 -14.58
C GLU A 102 -22.11 -2.31 -14.20
N THR A 103 -21.30 -3.23 -13.69
CA THR A 103 -19.89 -2.98 -13.38
C THR A 103 -19.10 -2.53 -14.61
N ILE A 104 -19.25 -3.20 -15.74
CA ILE A 104 -18.61 -2.81 -17.01
C ILE A 104 -19.03 -1.39 -17.41
N ARG A 105 -20.33 -1.10 -17.39
CA ARG A 105 -20.87 0.24 -17.69
C ARG A 105 -20.24 1.31 -16.79
N ASP A 106 -20.18 1.03 -15.50
CA ASP A 106 -19.70 2.00 -14.50
C ASP A 106 -18.18 2.19 -14.60
N ILE A 107 -17.42 1.15 -14.93
CA ILE A 107 -15.97 1.26 -15.23
C ILE A 107 -15.75 2.11 -16.48
N VAL A 108 -16.48 1.83 -17.57
CA VAL A 108 -16.37 2.61 -18.81
C VAL A 108 -16.73 4.08 -18.56
N ARG A 109 -17.78 4.34 -17.81
CA ARG A 109 -18.17 5.71 -17.42
C ARG A 109 -17.09 6.38 -16.57
N PHE A 110 -16.53 5.66 -15.61
CA PHE A 110 -15.46 6.18 -14.76
C PHE A 110 -14.23 6.60 -15.58
N LEU A 111 -13.81 5.76 -16.53
CA LEU A 111 -12.63 6.01 -17.36
C LEU A 111 -12.84 7.11 -18.42
N HIS A 112 -14.09 7.37 -18.81
CA HIS A 112 -14.44 8.43 -19.77
C HIS A 112 -14.72 9.79 -19.14
N ARG A 113 -14.71 9.92 -17.81
CA ARG A 113 -14.90 11.21 -17.16
C ARG A 113 -13.74 12.16 -17.51
N ASN A 114 -14.04 13.41 -17.78
CA ASN A 114 -13.05 14.46 -17.98
C ASN A 114 -12.86 15.23 -16.66
N ASN A 115 -11.70 15.82 -16.45
CA ASN A 115 -11.50 16.75 -15.34
C ASN A 115 -12.37 17.98 -15.57
N GLU A 116 -13.26 18.30 -14.61
CA GLU A 116 -14.21 19.42 -14.72
C GLU A 116 -13.52 20.81 -14.69
N ASP A 117 -12.23 20.88 -14.32
CA ASP A 117 -11.53 22.15 -14.08
C ASP A 117 -10.72 22.72 -15.27
N GLU A 118 -10.64 22.02 -16.42
CA GLU A 118 -9.88 22.50 -17.60
C GLU A 118 -10.66 22.30 -18.88
N GLU A 119 -10.90 23.38 -19.63
CA GLU A 119 -11.70 23.43 -20.88
C GLU A 119 -11.15 22.55 -22.04
N GLU A 120 -9.93 21.97 -21.91
CA GLU A 120 -9.27 21.08 -22.89
C GLU A 120 -8.56 19.88 -22.23
N SER A 121 -8.96 19.44 -21.04
CA SER A 121 -8.20 18.37 -20.40
C SER A 121 -8.56 16.97 -20.89
N ASP A 122 -7.55 16.27 -21.35
CA ASP A 122 -7.60 14.83 -21.55
C ASP A 122 -7.95 14.11 -20.24
N SER A 123 -8.56 12.93 -20.36
CA SER A 123 -8.84 12.08 -19.20
C SER A 123 -7.62 11.95 -18.30
N PRO A 124 -7.78 11.94 -16.96
CA PRO A 124 -6.68 11.69 -16.04
C PRO A 124 -6.01 10.32 -16.24
N TYR A 125 -6.68 9.41 -16.96
CA TYR A 125 -6.25 8.03 -17.24
C TYR A 125 -6.30 7.71 -18.74
N PRO A 126 -5.42 8.29 -19.58
CA PRO A 126 -5.50 8.18 -21.04
C PRO A 126 -5.32 6.76 -21.56
N SER A 127 -4.42 5.95 -20.97
CA SER A 127 -4.19 4.57 -21.43
C SER A 127 -5.36 3.64 -21.10
N LEU A 128 -5.93 3.78 -19.91
CA LEU A 128 -7.14 3.04 -19.53
C LEU A 128 -8.37 3.51 -20.33
N LYS A 129 -8.46 4.80 -20.63
CA LYS A 129 -9.51 5.34 -21.51
C LYS A 129 -9.42 4.75 -22.92
N ARG A 130 -8.22 4.62 -23.49
CA ARG A 130 -8.03 3.94 -24.78
C ARG A 130 -8.47 2.48 -24.75
N LEU A 131 -8.17 1.78 -23.63
CA LEU A 131 -8.63 0.39 -23.46
C LEU A 131 -10.17 0.30 -23.41
N ALA A 132 -10.83 1.29 -22.81
CA ALA A 132 -12.29 1.36 -22.71
C ALA A 132 -12.98 1.98 -23.92
N GLY A 133 -12.23 2.47 -24.94
CA GLY A 133 -12.72 3.36 -25.99
C GLY A 133 -13.94 2.88 -26.76
N ASP A 134 -13.91 1.63 -27.23
CA ASP A 134 -14.96 1.05 -28.09
C ASP A 134 -15.80 -0.03 -27.40
N ILE A 135 -15.74 -0.11 -26.09
CA ILE A 135 -16.45 -1.14 -25.33
C ILE A 135 -17.94 -0.84 -25.26
N ALA A 136 -18.76 -1.77 -25.76
CA ALA A 136 -20.21 -1.67 -25.71
C ALA A 136 -20.72 -1.80 -24.28
N VAL A 137 -21.64 -0.92 -23.93
CA VAL A 137 -22.41 -0.97 -22.68
C VAL A 137 -23.88 -1.25 -23.01
N PHE A 138 -24.59 -1.94 -22.12
CA PHE A 138 -25.91 -2.48 -22.40
C PHE A 138 -26.97 -1.99 -21.39
N PRO A 139 -27.21 -0.67 -21.28
CA PRO A 139 -28.18 -0.13 -20.32
C PRO A 139 -29.60 -0.64 -20.55
N GLN A 140 -29.98 -0.91 -21.81
CA GLN A 140 -31.28 -1.43 -22.14
C GLN A 140 -31.48 -2.89 -21.67
N LEU A 141 -30.44 -3.73 -21.79
CA LEU A 141 -30.46 -5.09 -21.25
C LEU A 141 -30.54 -5.09 -19.73
N ILE A 142 -29.75 -4.23 -19.07
CA ILE A 142 -29.82 -4.05 -17.61
C ILE A 142 -31.23 -3.66 -17.19
N GLY A 143 -31.84 -2.69 -17.87
CA GLY A 143 -33.22 -2.27 -17.59
C GLY A 143 -34.27 -3.37 -17.79
N LYS A 144 -34.10 -4.23 -18.81
CA LYS A 144 -34.96 -5.39 -19.02
C LYS A 144 -34.78 -6.43 -17.92
N ILE A 145 -33.56 -6.71 -17.49
CA ILE A 145 -33.28 -7.61 -16.38
C ILE A 145 -33.86 -7.04 -15.08
N ASP A 146 -33.74 -5.75 -14.84
CA ASP A 146 -34.37 -5.08 -13.70
C ASP A 146 -35.89 -5.12 -13.72
N GLY A 147 -36.52 -5.28 -14.90
CA GLY A 147 -37.94 -5.57 -15.02
C GLY A 147 -38.30 -6.97 -14.58
N ILE A 148 -37.38 -7.94 -14.72
CA ILE A 148 -37.59 -9.36 -14.39
C ILE A 148 -37.18 -9.67 -12.95
N LEU A 149 -35.98 -9.21 -12.52
CA LEU A 149 -35.39 -9.54 -11.21
C LEU A 149 -35.54 -8.38 -10.22
N ASN A 150 -35.66 -8.73 -8.95
CA ASN A 150 -35.58 -7.78 -7.85
C ASN A 150 -34.09 -7.59 -7.41
N LYS A 151 -33.88 -6.72 -6.46
CA LYS A 151 -32.53 -6.41 -5.91
C LYS A 151 -31.79 -7.61 -5.28
N TYR A 152 -32.50 -8.71 -5.02
CA TYR A 152 -31.93 -9.94 -4.46
C TYR A 152 -31.73 -11.04 -5.50
N GLY A 153 -31.97 -10.75 -6.79
CA GLY A 153 -31.83 -11.71 -7.88
C GLY A 153 -33.01 -12.69 -8.00
N LYS A 154 -34.14 -12.40 -7.39
CA LYS A 154 -35.37 -13.21 -7.50
C LYS A 154 -36.33 -12.58 -8.50
N ILE A 155 -37.06 -13.46 -9.24
CA ILE A 155 -38.03 -13.00 -10.21
C ILE A 155 -39.15 -12.25 -9.50
N LYS A 156 -39.41 -11.04 -9.97
CA LYS A 156 -40.48 -10.18 -9.46
C LYS A 156 -41.85 -10.77 -9.72
N ASP A 157 -42.80 -10.53 -8.82
CA ASP A 157 -44.18 -10.94 -8.99
C ASP A 157 -44.84 -10.36 -10.26
N ASN A 158 -44.40 -9.14 -10.61
CA ASN A 158 -44.88 -8.40 -11.76
C ASN A 158 -43.99 -8.53 -13.01
N ALA A 159 -43.06 -9.51 -13.03
CA ALA A 159 -42.22 -9.78 -14.21
C ALA A 159 -43.04 -10.10 -15.46
N SER A 160 -44.21 -10.69 -15.31
CA SER A 160 -45.27 -10.76 -16.33
C SER A 160 -46.66 -10.65 -15.68
N THR A 161 -47.63 -10.24 -16.47
CA THR A 161 -49.03 -10.20 -16.00
C THR A 161 -49.55 -11.57 -15.59
N GLU A 162 -49.12 -12.63 -16.31
CA GLU A 162 -49.51 -14.02 -16.04
C GLU A 162 -48.85 -14.50 -14.73
N LEU A 163 -47.58 -14.25 -14.51
CA LEU A 163 -46.89 -14.60 -13.27
C LEU A 163 -47.57 -13.95 -12.06
N ALA A 164 -47.90 -12.67 -12.17
CA ALA A 164 -48.64 -11.95 -11.13
C ALA A 164 -50.01 -12.55 -10.83
N ARG A 165 -50.70 -13.02 -11.85
CA ARG A 165 -51.97 -13.73 -11.70
C ARG A 165 -51.81 -15.06 -10.97
N ILE A 166 -50.86 -15.87 -11.42
CA ILE A 166 -50.54 -17.19 -10.85
C ILE A 166 -50.15 -17.06 -9.37
N ARG A 167 -49.22 -16.17 -9.03
CA ARG A 167 -48.75 -15.97 -7.66
C ARG A 167 -49.86 -15.45 -6.73
N ARG A 168 -50.74 -14.57 -7.24
CA ARG A 168 -51.90 -14.11 -6.48
C ARG A 168 -52.87 -15.24 -6.21
N GLU A 169 -53.19 -16.09 -7.22
CA GLU A 169 -54.04 -17.23 -7.08
C GLU A 169 -53.43 -18.27 -6.13
N LEU A 170 -52.12 -18.52 -6.24
CA LEU A 170 -51.37 -19.40 -5.33
C LEU A 170 -51.49 -18.92 -3.86
N ALA A 171 -51.23 -17.64 -3.61
CA ALA A 171 -51.32 -17.06 -2.28
C ALA A 171 -52.75 -17.15 -1.72
N ASN A 172 -53.77 -16.86 -2.55
CA ASN A 172 -55.17 -16.96 -2.14
C ASN A 172 -55.55 -18.40 -1.83
N THR A 173 -55.12 -19.37 -2.67
CA THR A 173 -55.40 -20.79 -2.46
C THR A 173 -54.73 -21.33 -1.21
N MET A 174 -53.44 -20.98 -0.99
CA MET A 174 -52.71 -21.34 0.25
C MET A 174 -53.35 -20.71 1.49
N GLY A 175 -53.80 -19.45 1.39
CA GLY A 175 -54.52 -18.77 2.46
C GLY A 175 -55.86 -19.43 2.79
N SER A 176 -56.57 -19.96 1.77
CA SER A 176 -57.81 -20.72 1.97
C SER A 176 -57.55 -22.07 2.63
N ILE A 177 -56.51 -22.78 2.21
CA ILE A 177 -56.09 -24.04 2.80
C ILE A 177 -55.74 -23.82 4.29
N SER A 178 -54.94 -22.81 4.60
CA SER A 178 -54.54 -22.50 5.97
C SER A 178 -55.73 -22.20 6.86
N ARG A 179 -56.73 -21.46 6.37
CA ARG A 179 -57.97 -21.19 7.10
C ARG A 179 -58.78 -22.46 7.33
N SER A 180 -58.95 -23.30 6.30
CA SER A 180 -59.70 -24.58 6.38
C SER A 180 -59.00 -25.54 7.35
N LEU A 181 -57.66 -25.70 7.22
CA LEU A 181 -56.85 -26.53 8.13
C LEU A 181 -56.95 -26.09 9.57
N ASN A 182 -56.84 -24.78 9.84
CA ASN A 182 -56.96 -24.23 11.19
C ASN A 182 -58.35 -24.43 11.76
N SER A 183 -59.40 -24.36 10.95
CA SER A 183 -60.78 -24.66 11.35
C SER A 183 -60.94 -26.13 11.72
N ILE A 184 -60.45 -27.04 10.87
CA ILE A 184 -60.50 -28.49 11.07
C ILE A 184 -59.65 -28.86 12.31
N LEU A 185 -58.45 -28.27 12.43
CA LEU A 185 -57.60 -28.52 13.57
C LEU A 185 -58.21 -28.07 14.89
N ARG A 186 -58.85 -26.90 14.95
CA ARG A 186 -59.57 -26.41 16.15
C ARG A 186 -60.70 -27.31 16.51
N SER A 187 -61.48 -27.80 15.53
CA SER A 187 -62.55 -28.77 15.75
C SER A 187 -61.99 -30.07 16.32
N ALA A 188 -60.94 -30.60 15.69
CA ALA A 188 -60.27 -31.82 16.17
C ALA A 188 -59.61 -31.70 17.54
N GLN A 189 -59.10 -30.52 17.89
CA GLN A 189 -58.56 -30.21 19.19
C GLN A 189 -59.68 -30.09 20.25
N SER A 190 -60.81 -29.49 19.90
CA SER A 190 -61.97 -29.39 20.81
C SER A 190 -62.61 -30.74 21.09
N GLU A 191 -62.54 -31.65 20.14
CA GLU A 191 -63.06 -33.05 20.26
C GLU A 191 -62.00 -33.99 20.87
N GLY A 192 -60.77 -33.49 21.15
CA GLY A 192 -59.70 -34.28 21.74
C GLY A 192 -59.01 -35.27 20.79
N TYR A 193 -59.20 -35.11 19.45
CA TYR A 193 -58.55 -35.97 18.45
C TYR A 193 -57.11 -35.58 18.16
N VAL A 194 -56.72 -34.33 18.43
CA VAL A 194 -55.41 -33.75 18.23
C VAL A 194 -55.02 -32.92 19.47
N ASP A 195 -53.78 -32.99 19.86
CA ASP A 195 -53.27 -32.19 21.01
C ASP A 195 -53.33 -30.70 20.73
N LYS A 196 -53.49 -29.87 21.75
CA LYS A 196 -53.64 -28.40 21.65
C LYS A 196 -52.44 -27.70 21.04
N ASP A 197 -51.25 -28.27 21.14
CA ASP A 197 -50.00 -27.70 20.70
C ASP A 197 -49.61 -28.07 19.24
N VAL A 198 -50.47 -28.87 18.58
CA VAL A 198 -50.22 -29.31 17.20
C VAL A 198 -50.61 -28.22 16.22
N ALA A 199 -49.76 -28.01 15.22
CA ALA A 199 -49.94 -27.10 14.10
C ALA A 199 -49.87 -27.85 12.76
N PRO A 200 -50.53 -27.36 11.69
CA PRO A 200 -50.37 -27.93 10.35
C PRO A 200 -48.89 -27.91 9.94
N THR A 201 -48.47 -28.97 9.26
CA THR A 201 -47.08 -29.10 8.76
C THR A 201 -47.07 -29.36 7.25
N MET A 202 -45.91 -29.13 6.62
CA MET A 202 -45.72 -29.43 5.20
C MET A 202 -45.13 -30.85 5.04
N ARG A 203 -45.74 -31.67 4.21
CA ARG A 203 -45.25 -33.00 3.80
C ARG A 203 -45.44 -33.14 2.30
N ASP A 204 -44.38 -33.50 1.59
CA ASP A 204 -44.36 -33.66 0.13
C ASP A 204 -45.05 -32.49 -0.63
N GLY A 205 -44.83 -31.27 -0.16
CA GLY A 205 -45.42 -30.05 -0.73
C GLY A 205 -46.90 -29.88 -0.44
N ARG A 206 -47.49 -30.64 0.51
CA ARG A 206 -48.88 -30.52 0.95
C ARG A 206 -48.98 -30.13 2.41
N LEU A 207 -49.91 -29.27 2.72
CA LEU A 207 -50.23 -28.93 4.11
C LEU A 207 -51.08 -30.05 4.69
N VAL A 208 -50.62 -30.63 5.79
CA VAL A 208 -51.24 -31.80 6.46
C VAL A 208 -51.35 -31.56 7.96
N ILE A 209 -52.23 -32.33 8.61
CA ILE A 209 -52.40 -32.32 10.07
C ILE A 209 -51.71 -33.56 10.64
N PRO A 210 -50.79 -33.40 11.62
CA PRO A 210 -50.23 -34.54 12.37
C PRO A 210 -51.24 -35.07 13.38
N VAL A 211 -51.52 -36.35 13.36
CA VAL A 211 -52.54 -37.05 14.19
C VAL A 211 -51.97 -38.35 14.75
N ALA A 212 -52.40 -38.73 15.99
CA ALA A 212 -52.05 -40.03 16.55
C ALA A 212 -52.62 -41.15 15.71
N PRO A 213 -51.89 -42.29 15.45
CA PRO A 213 -52.35 -43.37 14.59
C PRO A 213 -53.70 -43.96 14.93
N GLY A 214 -54.04 -44.08 16.23
CA GLY A 214 -55.34 -44.59 16.71
C GLY A 214 -56.53 -43.68 16.39
N LEU A 215 -56.28 -42.41 16.08
CA LEU A 215 -57.33 -41.42 15.80
C LEU A 215 -57.37 -41.02 14.32
N LYS A 216 -56.62 -41.70 13.46
CA LYS A 216 -56.49 -41.35 12.01
C LYS A 216 -57.85 -41.45 11.26
N ARG A 217 -58.83 -42.26 11.73
CA ARG A 217 -60.13 -42.34 11.11
C ARG A 217 -61.14 -41.27 11.53
N LYS A 218 -60.79 -40.45 12.48
CA LYS A 218 -61.62 -39.34 13.00
C LYS A 218 -61.59 -38.12 12.09
N ILE A 219 -60.49 -37.94 11.38
CA ILE A 219 -60.33 -36.88 10.36
C ILE A 219 -60.47 -37.57 8.99
N LYS A 220 -61.50 -37.21 8.23
CA LYS A 220 -61.62 -37.66 6.87
C LYS A 220 -60.59 -37.07 5.97
N GLY A 221 -59.79 -37.90 5.30
CA GLY A 221 -58.72 -37.41 4.45
C GLY A 221 -57.81 -38.55 3.96
N ILE A 222 -56.71 -38.12 3.31
CA ILE A 222 -55.68 -38.98 2.77
C ILE A 222 -54.48 -38.99 3.71
N VAL A 223 -54.00 -40.18 4.05
CA VAL A 223 -52.76 -40.36 4.82
C VAL A 223 -51.58 -40.30 3.84
N HIS A 224 -50.70 -39.34 4.00
CA HIS A 224 -49.52 -39.14 3.14
C HIS A 224 -48.24 -39.76 3.70
N ASP A 225 -48.05 -39.69 5.00
CA ASP A 225 -46.80 -40.17 5.62
C ASP A 225 -47.03 -40.58 7.08
N GLU A 226 -46.13 -41.38 7.64
CA GLU A 226 -46.04 -41.69 9.06
C GLU A 226 -44.67 -41.27 9.60
N SER A 227 -44.63 -40.83 10.85
CA SER A 227 -43.35 -40.51 11.48
C SER A 227 -42.47 -41.75 11.59
N ALA A 228 -41.14 -41.60 11.57
CA ALA A 228 -40.18 -42.71 11.66
C ALA A 228 -40.39 -43.60 12.92
N SER A 229 -40.99 -43.05 13.95
CA SER A 229 -41.38 -43.79 15.17
C SER A 229 -42.76 -44.42 15.12
N GLY A 230 -43.53 -44.24 14.04
CA GLY A 230 -44.91 -44.67 13.89
C GLY A 230 -45.91 -44.02 14.85
N LYS A 231 -45.50 -42.98 15.61
CA LYS A 231 -46.33 -42.31 16.62
C LYS A 231 -47.21 -41.20 16.06
N THR A 232 -46.98 -40.78 14.83
CA THR A 232 -47.72 -39.67 14.20
C THR A 232 -47.98 -40.00 12.74
N VAL A 233 -49.24 -39.80 12.31
CA VAL A 233 -49.69 -39.95 10.93
C VAL A 233 -50.01 -38.55 10.38
N PHE A 234 -49.59 -38.27 9.18
CA PHE A 234 -49.82 -36.98 8.52
C PHE A 234 -51.01 -37.11 7.58
N ILE A 235 -52.14 -36.44 7.91
CA ILE A 235 -53.39 -36.53 7.16
C ILE A 235 -53.65 -35.22 6.41
N GLU A 236 -53.96 -35.35 5.11
CA GLU A 236 -54.51 -34.28 4.31
C GLU A 236 -56.03 -34.40 4.43
N PRO A 237 -56.72 -33.44 5.06
CA PRO A 237 -58.17 -33.46 5.15
C PRO A 237 -58.85 -33.40 3.79
N ALA A 238 -59.98 -34.11 3.64
CA ALA A 238 -60.74 -34.22 2.35
C ALA A 238 -61.14 -32.84 1.81
N GLU A 239 -61.42 -31.88 2.68
CA GLU A 239 -61.81 -30.51 2.36
C GLU A 239 -60.74 -29.68 1.68
N VAL A 240 -59.46 -30.05 1.87
CA VAL A 240 -58.33 -29.31 1.30
C VAL A 240 -57.60 -30.04 0.18
N VAL A 241 -57.98 -31.29 -0.14
CA VAL A 241 -57.32 -32.10 -1.18
C VAL A 241 -57.33 -31.40 -2.55
N GLU A 242 -58.49 -30.89 -2.97
CA GLU A 242 -58.62 -30.19 -4.25
C GLU A 242 -57.81 -28.89 -4.30
N ALA A 243 -57.84 -28.15 -3.19
CA ALA A 243 -57.05 -26.93 -3.07
C ALA A 243 -55.53 -27.22 -3.07
N ASN A 244 -55.09 -28.29 -2.39
CA ASN A 244 -53.67 -28.72 -2.43
C ASN A 244 -53.25 -29.18 -3.83
N ASN A 245 -54.11 -29.88 -4.56
CA ASN A 245 -53.86 -30.22 -5.97
C ASN A 245 -53.75 -28.95 -6.83
N ARG A 246 -54.65 -27.97 -6.59
CA ARG A 246 -54.61 -26.69 -7.30
C ARG A 246 -53.31 -25.91 -7.01
N VAL A 247 -52.81 -25.97 -5.78
CA VAL A 247 -51.50 -25.39 -5.43
C VAL A 247 -50.37 -26.01 -6.28
N ARG A 248 -50.33 -27.34 -6.39
CA ARG A 248 -49.35 -28.04 -7.22
C ARG A 248 -49.45 -27.69 -8.71
N GLU A 249 -50.65 -27.58 -9.24
CA GLU A 249 -50.84 -27.10 -10.60
C GLU A 249 -50.31 -25.69 -10.80
N LEU A 250 -50.66 -24.79 -9.87
CA LEU A 250 -50.20 -23.41 -9.90
C LEU A 250 -48.66 -23.27 -9.73
N GLU A 251 -48.04 -24.10 -8.89
CA GLU A 251 -46.59 -24.19 -8.77
C GLU A 251 -45.93 -24.66 -10.09
N GLY A 252 -46.59 -25.63 -10.77
CA GLY A 252 -46.17 -26.07 -12.09
C GLY A 252 -46.32 -24.97 -13.15
N ASP A 253 -47.43 -24.23 -13.11
CA ASP A 253 -47.69 -23.10 -13.98
C ASP A 253 -46.72 -21.97 -13.74
N GLU A 254 -46.43 -21.65 -12.48
CA GLU A 254 -45.41 -20.66 -12.09
C GLU A 254 -44.03 -21.02 -12.69
N ARG A 255 -43.62 -22.26 -12.53
CA ARG A 255 -42.34 -22.74 -13.04
C ARG A 255 -42.28 -22.65 -14.57
N ARG A 256 -43.36 -23.01 -15.27
CA ARG A 256 -43.44 -22.86 -16.73
C ARG A 256 -43.38 -21.40 -17.18
N GLU A 257 -44.09 -20.52 -16.46
CA GLU A 257 -44.11 -19.10 -16.79
C GLU A 257 -42.73 -18.45 -16.53
N ILE A 258 -42.02 -18.80 -15.45
CA ILE A 258 -40.65 -18.38 -15.17
C ILE A 258 -39.74 -18.80 -16.32
N ILE A 259 -39.77 -20.08 -16.73
CA ILE A 259 -38.96 -20.56 -17.86
C ILE A 259 -39.30 -19.79 -19.14
N ARG A 260 -40.57 -19.47 -19.39
CA ARG A 260 -40.99 -18.69 -20.55
C ARG A 260 -40.38 -17.30 -20.52
N ILE A 261 -40.43 -16.59 -19.36
CA ILE A 261 -39.87 -15.26 -19.18
C ILE A 261 -38.37 -15.30 -19.43
N LEU A 262 -37.66 -16.26 -18.84
CA LEU A 262 -36.20 -16.39 -18.99
C LEU A 262 -35.80 -16.73 -20.44
N THR A 263 -36.59 -17.59 -21.12
CA THR A 263 -36.34 -17.94 -22.52
C THR A 263 -36.59 -16.74 -23.44
N GLU A 264 -37.65 -15.99 -23.20
CA GLU A 264 -37.96 -14.77 -23.98
C GLU A 264 -36.87 -13.72 -23.84
N PHE A 265 -36.38 -13.48 -22.61
CA PHE A 265 -35.22 -12.60 -22.40
C PHE A 265 -33.96 -13.13 -23.09
N SER A 266 -33.68 -14.43 -23.01
CA SER A 266 -32.52 -15.05 -23.65
C SER A 266 -32.57 -14.93 -25.17
N ASN A 267 -33.75 -14.96 -25.79
CA ASN A 267 -33.93 -14.70 -27.22
C ASN A 267 -33.57 -13.24 -27.58
N VAL A 268 -33.93 -12.29 -26.72
CA VAL A 268 -33.58 -10.88 -26.91
C VAL A 268 -32.07 -10.65 -26.71
N LEU A 269 -31.47 -11.38 -25.80
CA LEU A 269 -30.04 -11.30 -25.49
C LEU A 269 -29.15 -11.83 -26.63
N ARG A 270 -29.62 -12.88 -27.32
CA ARG A 270 -28.81 -13.69 -28.25
C ARG A 270 -28.09 -12.88 -29.35
N PRO A 271 -28.67 -11.89 -30.04
CA PRO A 271 -28.00 -11.09 -31.03
C PRO A 271 -26.82 -10.26 -30.46
N SER A 272 -26.88 -9.91 -29.17
CA SER A 272 -25.86 -9.06 -28.49
C SER A 272 -24.73 -9.88 -27.85
N ILE A 273 -24.84 -11.21 -27.84
CA ILE A 273 -23.83 -12.07 -27.18
C ILE A 273 -22.38 -11.82 -27.67
N PRO A 274 -22.10 -11.67 -29.00
CA PRO A 274 -20.73 -11.40 -29.45
C PRO A 274 -20.13 -10.12 -28.85
N GLU A 275 -20.92 -9.04 -28.81
CA GLU A 275 -20.50 -7.76 -28.24
C GLU A 275 -20.36 -7.84 -26.70
N ILE A 276 -21.25 -8.56 -26.04
CA ILE A 276 -21.15 -8.80 -24.59
C ILE A 276 -19.88 -9.57 -24.25
N LEU A 277 -19.51 -10.58 -25.04
CA LEU A 277 -18.27 -11.31 -24.84
C LEU A 277 -17.02 -10.42 -25.00
N GLN A 278 -17.03 -9.44 -25.89
CA GLN A 278 -15.97 -8.42 -25.98
C GLN A 278 -15.91 -7.54 -24.72
N SER A 279 -17.07 -7.18 -24.18
CA SER A 279 -17.13 -6.44 -22.92
C SER A 279 -16.61 -7.25 -21.74
N TYR A 280 -16.80 -8.57 -21.73
CA TYR A 280 -16.18 -9.46 -20.74
C TYR A 280 -14.66 -9.60 -20.91
N GLU A 281 -14.14 -9.55 -22.15
CA GLU A 281 -12.70 -9.46 -22.38
C GLU A 281 -12.10 -8.18 -21.78
N PHE A 282 -12.81 -7.05 -21.94
CA PHE A 282 -12.44 -5.81 -21.27
C PHE A 282 -12.46 -5.96 -19.74
N LEU A 283 -13.50 -6.59 -19.19
CA LEU A 283 -13.58 -6.83 -17.74
C LEU A 283 -12.42 -7.72 -17.24
N ALA A 284 -12.04 -8.72 -18.04
CA ALA A 284 -10.88 -9.57 -17.76
C ALA A 284 -9.57 -8.76 -17.75
N GLU A 285 -9.38 -7.85 -18.71
CA GLU A 285 -8.21 -6.96 -18.74
C GLU A 285 -8.17 -6.03 -17.52
N ILE A 286 -9.28 -5.47 -17.13
CA ILE A 286 -9.37 -4.61 -15.92
C ILE A 286 -9.02 -5.41 -14.66
N ASP A 287 -9.53 -6.62 -14.48
CA ASP A 287 -9.18 -7.48 -13.34
C ASP A 287 -7.68 -7.83 -13.33
N PHE A 288 -7.13 -8.13 -14.50
CA PHE A 288 -5.71 -8.40 -14.68
C PHE A 288 -4.83 -7.18 -14.36
N ILE A 289 -5.18 -6.01 -14.88
CA ILE A 289 -4.46 -4.75 -14.59
C ILE A 289 -4.56 -4.42 -13.10
N ARG A 290 -5.75 -4.62 -12.51
CA ARG A 290 -5.98 -4.45 -11.07
C ARG A 290 -5.07 -5.36 -10.24
N ALA A 291 -4.99 -6.64 -10.58
CA ALA A 291 -4.14 -7.59 -9.87
C ALA A 291 -2.66 -7.18 -9.93
N LYS A 292 -2.15 -6.76 -11.10
CA LYS A 292 -0.81 -6.21 -11.28
C LYS A 292 -0.58 -4.95 -10.44
N SER A 293 -1.58 -4.10 -10.36
CA SER A 293 -1.51 -2.83 -9.61
C SER A 293 -1.43 -3.07 -8.10
N TYR A 294 -2.23 -3.98 -7.55
CA TYR A 294 -2.13 -4.36 -6.14
C TYR A 294 -0.80 -5.03 -5.80
N PHE A 295 -0.28 -5.85 -6.71
CA PHE A 295 1.06 -6.42 -6.55
C PHE A 295 2.14 -5.32 -6.55
N ALA A 296 2.03 -4.34 -7.45
CA ALA A 296 2.94 -3.21 -7.53
C ALA A 296 2.93 -2.38 -6.23
N ILE A 297 1.75 -2.11 -5.67
CA ILE A 297 1.62 -1.41 -4.38
C ILE A 297 2.26 -2.23 -3.25
N GLN A 298 2.01 -3.53 -3.19
CA GLN A 298 2.56 -4.42 -2.18
C GLN A 298 4.09 -4.47 -2.20
N THR A 299 4.70 -4.36 -3.38
CA THR A 299 6.16 -4.43 -3.57
C THR A 299 6.82 -3.06 -3.74
N ASN A 300 6.07 -1.96 -3.59
CA ASN A 300 6.52 -0.59 -3.86
C ASN A 300 7.15 -0.44 -5.25
N SER A 301 6.50 -1.03 -6.24
CA SER A 301 6.95 -1.01 -7.63
C SER A 301 6.50 0.25 -8.35
N LEU A 302 7.27 0.66 -9.34
CA LEU A 302 6.98 1.81 -10.19
C LEU A 302 7.37 1.54 -11.65
N LYS A 303 6.98 2.43 -12.55
CA LYS A 303 7.42 2.44 -13.93
C LYS A 303 8.75 3.20 -14.01
N PRO A 304 9.88 2.56 -14.38
CA PRO A 304 11.10 3.27 -14.68
C PRO A 304 10.99 4.03 -16.01
N ALA A 305 11.96 4.88 -16.33
CA ALA A 305 12.07 5.44 -17.68
C ALA A 305 12.41 4.31 -18.66
N ILE A 306 11.53 4.09 -19.66
CA ILE A 306 11.69 3.03 -20.64
C ILE A 306 12.34 3.57 -21.89
N GLU A 307 13.38 2.88 -22.36
CA GLU A 307 14.13 3.24 -23.56
C GLU A 307 13.96 2.16 -24.64
N ASN A 308 13.73 2.58 -25.89
CA ASN A 308 13.70 1.64 -27.01
C ASN A 308 15.12 1.22 -27.47
N GLU A 309 15.98 0.97 -26.50
CA GLU A 309 17.36 0.54 -26.63
C GLU A 309 17.66 -0.55 -25.60
N GLN A 310 18.80 -1.23 -25.72
CA GLN A 310 19.29 -2.18 -24.74
C GLN A 310 20.06 -1.42 -23.68
N LEU A 311 19.47 -1.33 -22.49
CA LEU A 311 20.01 -0.59 -21.34
C LEU A 311 19.50 -1.17 -20.03
N LEU A 312 20.36 -1.25 -19.05
CA LEU A 312 20.01 -1.43 -17.65
C LEU A 312 20.74 -0.32 -16.86
N ASP A 313 20.04 0.63 -16.36
CA ASP A 313 20.55 1.63 -15.41
C ASP A 313 19.59 1.69 -14.23
N TRP A 314 19.71 0.70 -13.34
CA TRP A 314 18.81 0.49 -12.23
C TRP A 314 19.41 0.94 -10.92
N THR A 315 18.67 1.72 -10.20
CA THR A 315 19.01 2.17 -8.86
C THR A 315 18.04 1.57 -7.86
N MET A 316 18.56 1.00 -6.78
CA MET A 316 17.78 0.41 -5.69
C MET A 316 16.78 -0.66 -6.15
N ALA A 317 17.15 -1.47 -7.12
CA ALA A 317 16.31 -2.58 -7.58
C ALA A 317 16.22 -3.67 -6.51
N VAL A 318 15.02 -4.18 -6.27
CA VAL A 318 14.72 -5.16 -5.22
C VAL A 318 14.09 -6.41 -5.80
N HIS A 319 14.53 -7.57 -5.38
CA HIS A 319 13.89 -8.84 -5.75
C HIS A 319 12.55 -8.97 -4.99
N PRO A 320 11.40 -8.95 -5.67
CA PRO A 320 10.10 -8.83 -5.01
C PRO A 320 9.76 -10.03 -4.11
N LEU A 321 10.09 -11.26 -4.53
CA LEU A 321 9.84 -12.45 -3.71
C LEU A 321 10.71 -12.47 -2.45
N LEU A 322 11.97 -12.04 -2.58
CA LEU A 322 12.87 -11.91 -1.44
C LEU A 322 12.39 -10.81 -0.48
N GLN A 323 11.91 -9.70 -1.02
CA GLN A 323 11.29 -8.63 -0.24
C GLN A 323 10.12 -9.12 0.59
N LEU A 324 9.17 -9.84 -0.04
CA LEU A 324 8.00 -10.40 0.64
C LEU A 324 8.38 -11.45 1.69
N SER A 325 9.40 -12.29 1.39
CA SER A 325 9.87 -13.29 2.32
C SER A 325 10.56 -12.68 3.54
N LEU A 326 11.46 -11.73 3.35
CA LEU A 326 12.21 -11.09 4.43
C LEU A 326 11.32 -10.16 5.28
N ALA A 327 10.32 -9.53 4.67
CA ALA A 327 9.34 -8.69 5.37
C ALA A 327 8.58 -9.48 6.46
N LYS A 328 8.28 -10.78 6.23
CA LYS A 328 7.67 -11.67 7.22
C LYS A 328 8.53 -11.84 8.48
N HIS A 329 9.84 -11.65 8.35
CA HIS A 329 10.81 -11.75 9.45
C HIS A 329 11.34 -10.40 9.93
N GLY A 330 10.71 -9.29 9.52
CA GLY A 330 11.11 -7.93 9.87
C GLY A 330 12.47 -7.50 9.30
N LYS A 331 12.98 -8.21 8.28
CA LYS A 331 14.25 -7.91 7.62
C LYS A 331 14.01 -7.17 6.31
N LYS A 332 14.97 -6.31 5.94
CA LYS A 332 14.94 -5.59 4.65
C LYS A 332 15.91 -6.25 3.66
N VAL A 333 15.54 -6.22 2.38
CA VAL A 333 16.42 -6.62 1.28
C VAL A 333 17.45 -5.52 1.04
N VAL A 334 18.70 -5.91 0.77
CA VAL A 334 19.70 -4.99 0.26
C VAL A 334 19.43 -4.75 -1.22
N PRO A 335 19.17 -3.52 -1.65
CA PRO A 335 18.85 -3.23 -3.04
C PRO A 335 20.06 -3.37 -3.97
N LEU A 336 19.80 -3.63 -5.25
CA LEU A 336 20.78 -3.77 -6.31
C LEU A 336 20.86 -2.48 -7.13
N ASP A 337 22.10 -1.96 -7.27
CA ASP A 337 22.44 -0.93 -8.25
C ASP A 337 23.24 -1.60 -9.37
N ILE A 338 22.76 -1.48 -10.61
CA ILE A 338 23.40 -2.10 -11.77
C ILE A 338 23.29 -1.22 -13.00
N GLU A 339 24.39 -1.11 -13.75
CA GLU A 339 24.48 -0.37 -14.99
C GLU A 339 25.07 -1.24 -16.11
N LEU A 340 24.32 -1.41 -17.20
CA LEU A 340 24.78 -1.96 -18.47
C LEU A 340 24.36 -1.04 -19.60
N ASN A 341 25.33 -0.67 -20.44
CA ASN A 341 25.10 0.24 -21.55
C ASN A 341 25.91 -0.20 -22.81
N LYS A 342 25.81 0.55 -23.90
CA LYS A 342 26.51 0.21 -25.16
C LYS A 342 28.03 0.06 -25.02
N LYS A 343 28.64 0.72 -24.02
CA LYS A 343 30.09 0.66 -23.73
C LYS A 343 30.44 -0.48 -22.78
N GLN A 344 29.56 -0.81 -21.86
CA GLN A 344 29.72 -1.84 -20.84
C GLN A 344 28.52 -2.78 -20.87
N ARG A 345 28.57 -3.75 -21.82
CA ARG A 345 27.43 -4.63 -22.10
C ARG A 345 27.39 -5.88 -21.24
N ILE A 346 28.56 -6.43 -20.90
CA ILE A 346 28.69 -7.65 -20.14
C ILE A 346 29.36 -7.33 -18.80
N LEU A 347 28.65 -7.63 -17.70
CA LEU A 347 29.15 -7.49 -16.34
C LEU A 347 29.60 -8.85 -15.81
N ILE A 348 30.85 -8.94 -15.39
CA ILE A 348 31.41 -10.13 -14.74
C ILE A 348 31.45 -9.89 -13.24
N ILE A 349 30.61 -10.61 -12.50
CA ILE A 349 30.48 -10.49 -11.06
C ILE A 349 31.35 -11.53 -10.37
N SER A 350 32.23 -11.09 -9.49
CA SER A 350 33.08 -11.94 -8.65
C SER A 350 32.86 -11.61 -7.16
N GLY A 351 33.28 -12.50 -6.29
CA GLY A 351 33.10 -12.37 -4.84
C GLY A 351 32.78 -13.71 -4.17
N PRO A 352 32.55 -13.71 -2.85
CA PRO A 352 32.23 -14.95 -2.11
C PRO A 352 30.90 -15.56 -2.59
N ASN A 353 30.74 -16.90 -2.49
CA ASN A 353 29.48 -17.57 -2.88
C ASN A 353 28.29 -17.08 -2.05
N ALA A 354 28.47 -16.91 -0.76
CA ALA A 354 27.45 -16.37 0.14
C ALA A 354 27.21 -14.85 -0.05
N GLY A 355 27.86 -14.19 -1.02
CA GLY A 355 27.77 -12.74 -1.25
C GLY A 355 26.54 -12.28 -2.00
N GLY A 356 25.69 -13.19 -2.49
CA GLY A 356 24.46 -12.86 -3.20
C GLY A 356 24.58 -12.75 -4.73
N LYS A 357 25.65 -13.31 -5.34
CA LYS A 357 25.86 -13.30 -6.81
C LYS A 357 24.69 -13.86 -7.58
N SER A 358 24.23 -15.07 -7.23
CA SER A 358 23.08 -15.72 -7.89
C SER A 358 21.77 -14.99 -7.66
N VAL A 359 21.60 -14.34 -6.52
CA VAL A 359 20.44 -13.47 -6.23
C VAL A 359 20.45 -12.26 -7.13
N CYS A 360 21.64 -11.66 -7.38
CA CYS A 360 21.78 -10.53 -8.32
C CYS A 360 21.34 -10.93 -9.73
N LEU A 361 21.78 -12.08 -10.24
CA LEU A 361 21.37 -12.63 -11.54
C LEU A 361 19.86 -12.84 -11.62
N LYS A 362 19.31 -13.54 -10.61
CA LYS A 362 17.86 -13.79 -10.53
C LYS A 362 17.06 -12.49 -10.46
N THR A 363 17.57 -11.48 -9.73
CA THR A 363 16.93 -10.16 -9.67
C THR A 363 16.89 -9.50 -11.03
N VAL A 364 18.00 -9.49 -11.76
CA VAL A 364 18.05 -8.92 -13.12
C VAL A 364 17.10 -9.66 -14.08
N GLY A 365 17.12 -10.98 -14.06
CA GLY A 365 16.27 -11.81 -14.93
C GLY A 365 14.79 -11.61 -14.62
N LEU A 366 14.42 -11.67 -13.35
CA LEU A 366 13.03 -11.53 -12.90
C LEU A 366 12.48 -10.14 -13.21
N LEU A 367 13.18 -9.07 -12.84
CA LEU A 367 12.71 -7.71 -13.04
C LEU A 367 12.60 -7.35 -14.54
N GLN A 368 13.58 -7.74 -15.35
CA GLN A 368 13.52 -7.51 -16.79
C GLN A 368 12.36 -8.28 -17.44
N TYR A 369 12.14 -9.51 -17.02
CA TYR A 369 11.02 -10.32 -17.49
C TYR A 369 9.68 -9.73 -17.07
N MET A 370 9.53 -9.35 -15.79
CA MET A 370 8.33 -8.67 -15.29
C MET A 370 8.02 -7.41 -16.08
N LEU A 371 9.03 -6.55 -16.31
CA LEU A 371 8.88 -5.32 -17.08
C LEU A 371 8.29 -5.58 -18.45
N GLN A 372 8.85 -6.54 -19.19
CA GLN A 372 8.42 -6.89 -20.54
C GLN A 372 7.15 -7.75 -20.59
N CYS A 373 6.68 -8.24 -19.45
CA CYS A 373 5.32 -8.75 -19.25
C CYS A 373 4.31 -7.64 -18.87
N GLY A 374 4.71 -6.37 -18.87
CA GLY A 374 3.85 -5.24 -18.55
C GLY A 374 3.53 -5.12 -17.05
N MET A 375 4.49 -5.46 -16.19
CA MET A 375 4.40 -5.29 -14.75
C MET A 375 5.33 -4.18 -14.27
N LEU A 376 4.90 -3.38 -13.31
CA LEU A 376 5.77 -2.45 -12.61
C LEU A 376 6.81 -3.21 -11.78
N ILE A 377 7.96 -2.61 -11.57
CA ILE A 377 9.11 -3.24 -10.91
C ILE A 377 9.60 -2.42 -9.73
N PRO A 378 10.04 -3.08 -8.63
CA PRO A 378 10.48 -2.40 -7.42
C PRO A 378 11.90 -1.84 -7.59
N MET A 379 12.00 -0.55 -7.88
CA MET A 379 13.26 0.19 -7.98
C MET A 379 13.05 1.68 -7.75
N HIS A 380 14.12 2.47 -7.79
CA HIS A 380 14.02 3.91 -7.66
C HIS A 380 13.55 4.57 -8.98
N GLU A 381 12.81 5.68 -8.87
CA GLU A 381 12.26 6.43 -10.01
C GLU A 381 13.29 6.92 -11.05
N ARG A 382 14.55 7.09 -10.64
CA ARG A 382 15.66 7.49 -11.52
C ARG A 382 16.18 6.37 -12.41
N SER A 383 15.65 5.18 -12.30
CA SER A 383 16.09 4.03 -13.07
C SER A 383 15.64 4.13 -14.53
N HIS A 384 16.51 3.68 -15.43
CA HIS A 384 16.22 3.54 -16.84
C HIS A 384 16.30 2.06 -17.23
N ALA A 385 15.34 1.59 -17.99
CA ALA A 385 15.28 0.20 -18.44
C ALA A 385 15.08 0.14 -19.98
N GLY A 386 15.87 -0.69 -20.61
CA GLY A 386 15.76 -0.98 -22.04
C GLY A 386 14.88 -2.19 -22.30
N ILE A 387 14.61 -2.43 -23.59
CA ILE A 387 13.82 -3.55 -24.09
C ILE A 387 14.74 -4.54 -24.81
N PHE A 388 14.70 -5.79 -24.38
CA PHE A 388 15.47 -6.88 -24.99
C PHE A 388 14.57 -7.74 -25.88
N SER A 389 15.14 -8.28 -26.98
CA SER A 389 14.40 -9.19 -27.87
C SER A 389 14.34 -10.61 -27.32
N SER A 390 15.27 -10.96 -26.44
CA SER A 390 15.36 -12.30 -25.86
C SER A 390 16.14 -12.31 -24.57
N ILE A 391 15.80 -13.22 -23.67
CA ILE A 391 16.53 -13.46 -22.43
C ILE A 391 16.91 -14.95 -22.34
N PHE A 392 18.19 -15.19 -22.13
CA PHE A 392 18.75 -16.52 -21.95
C PHE A 392 19.35 -16.64 -20.55
N ILE A 393 19.00 -17.72 -19.83
CA ILE A 393 19.57 -17.95 -18.53
C ILE A 393 20.21 -19.33 -18.43
N ASP A 394 21.27 -19.40 -17.63
CA ASP A 394 21.91 -20.62 -17.16
C ASP A 394 22.17 -20.45 -15.66
N ILE A 395 21.15 -20.75 -14.84
CA ILE A 395 21.12 -20.55 -13.41
C ILE A 395 20.64 -21.83 -12.70
N GLY A 396 21.38 -22.22 -11.68
CA GLY A 396 21.07 -23.38 -10.83
C GLY A 396 21.62 -24.70 -11.37
N ASP A 397 21.79 -25.66 -10.48
CA ASP A 397 22.24 -27.01 -10.82
C ASP A 397 21.09 -27.82 -11.41
N GLU A 398 21.21 -28.24 -12.65
CA GLU A 398 20.33 -29.23 -13.26
C GLU A 398 20.67 -30.65 -12.71
N GLN A 399 20.34 -30.89 -11.44
CA GLN A 399 20.39 -32.22 -10.82
C GLN A 399 19.02 -32.90 -11.02
N SER A 400 18.64 -33.21 -12.24
CA SER A 400 17.59 -34.19 -12.44
C SER A 400 18.20 -35.58 -12.47
N ILE A 401 17.66 -36.47 -11.62
CA ILE A 401 18.04 -37.89 -11.58
C ILE A 401 17.74 -38.59 -12.93
N GLU A 402 16.96 -37.93 -13.79
CA GLU A 402 16.47 -38.43 -15.08
C GLU A 402 17.40 -38.10 -16.26
N ASP A 403 18.25 -37.08 -16.15
CA ASP A 403 19.22 -36.71 -17.18
C ASP A 403 20.65 -37.18 -16.79
N ASP A 404 21.17 -38.17 -17.47
CA ASP A 404 22.53 -38.73 -17.34
C ASP A 404 23.66 -37.74 -17.74
N LEU A 405 23.31 -36.48 -18.04
CA LEU A 405 24.24 -35.40 -18.38
C LEU A 405 24.89 -34.86 -17.10
N SER A 406 26.21 -34.81 -17.05
CA SER A 406 26.89 -34.09 -15.97
C SER A 406 26.53 -32.59 -16.02
N THR A 407 26.52 -31.92 -14.87
CA THR A 407 26.25 -30.47 -14.72
C THR A 407 27.03 -29.63 -15.75
N TYR A 408 28.30 -29.99 -16.00
CA TYR A 408 29.14 -29.33 -16.99
C TYR A 408 28.62 -29.48 -18.42
N SER A 409 28.16 -30.66 -18.80
CA SER A 409 27.61 -30.92 -20.16
C SER A 409 26.31 -30.15 -20.38
N SER A 410 25.48 -30.01 -19.37
CA SER A 410 24.28 -29.20 -19.41
C SER A 410 24.61 -27.70 -19.63
N HIS A 411 25.57 -27.17 -18.85
CA HIS A 411 26.06 -25.81 -19.05
C HIS A 411 26.61 -25.58 -20.48
N LEU A 412 27.42 -26.48 -21.01
CA LEU A 412 27.93 -26.38 -22.38
C LEU A 412 26.80 -26.42 -23.45
N THR A 413 25.78 -27.24 -23.21
CA THR A 413 24.60 -27.30 -24.09
C THR A 413 23.86 -25.96 -24.09
N ASN A 414 23.64 -25.37 -22.91
CA ASN A 414 23.05 -24.05 -22.78
C ASN A 414 23.90 -22.98 -23.50
N MET A 415 25.23 -22.97 -23.30
CA MET A 415 26.15 -22.08 -24.00
C MET A 415 26.07 -22.21 -25.50
N LYS A 416 26.01 -23.44 -26.02
CA LYS A 416 25.85 -23.72 -27.45
C LYS A 416 24.58 -23.10 -28.01
N ILE A 417 23.46 -23.23 -27.32
CA ILE A 417 22.17 -22.65 -27.72
C ILE A 417 22.24 -21.12 -27.66
N MET A 418 22.74 -20.56 -26.56
CA MET A 418 22.93 -19.12 -26.38
C MET A 418 23.81 -18.54 -27.49
N MET A 419 24.98 -19.13 -27.77
CA MET A 419 25.87 -18.68 -28.85
C MET A 419 25.21 -18.71 -30.25
N LYS A 420 24.33 -19.69 -30.49
CA LYS A 420 23.59 -19.79 -31.75
C LYS A 420 22.50 -18.71 -31.87
N SER A 421 21.78 -18.43 -30.79
CA SER A 421 20.52 -17.68 -30.81
C SER A 421 20.67 -16.23 -30.36
N CYS A 422 21.67 -15.87 -29.57
CA CYS A 422 21.86 -14.50 -29.08
C CYS A 422 22.34 -13.53 -30.14
N ASN A 423 21.99 -12.26 -29.99
CA ASN A 423 22.37 -11.14 -30.82
C ASN A 423 22.62 -9.88 -29.95
N GLU A 424 22.79 -8.73 -30.59
CA GLU A 424 23.03 -7.45 -29.89
C GLU A 424 21.83 -6.95 -29.04
N ARG A 425 20.64 -7.54 -29.24
CA ARG A 425 19.41 -7.22 -28.48
C ARG A 425 19.06 -8.29 -27.44
N SER A 426 19.96 -9.24 -27.20
CA SER A 426 19.76 -10.32 -26.24
C SER A 426 20.39 -10.00 -24.89
N LEU A 427 19.74 -10.46 -23.82
CA LEU A 427 20.29 -10.46 -22.46
C LEU A 427 20.63 -11.90 -22.06
N ILE A 428 21.88 -12.15 -21.63
CA ILE A 428 22.33 -13.44 -21.13
C ILE A 428 22.65 -13.36 -19.63
N LEU A 429 22.22 -14.34 -18.87
CA LEU A 429 22.44 -14.45 -17.43
C LEU A 429 23.02 -15.82 -17.11
N ILE A 430 24.28 -15.87 -16.71
CA ILE A 430 25.02 -17.12 -16.50
C ILE A 430 25.60 -17.14 -15.11
N ASP A 431 25.24 -18.17 -14.32
CA ASP A 431 25.78 -18.38 -12.98
C ASP A 431 26.95 -19.38 -13.01
N GLU A 432 27.96 -19.14 -12.20
CA GLU A 432 29.17 -19.98 -12.05
C GLU A 432 29.82 -20.36 -13.39
N PHE A 433 29.99 -19.38 -14.28
CA PHE A 433 30.46 -19.58 -15.66
C PHE A 433 31.82 -20.32 -15.74
N GLY A 434 31.81 -21.44 -16.42
CA GLY A 434 32.95 -22.32 -16.59
C GLY A 434 33.13 -23.39 -15.48
N GLY A 435 32.25 -23.37 -14.45
CA GLY A 435 32.28 -24.33 -13.34
C GLY A 435 31.95 -25.76 -13.74
N GLY A 436 32.18 -26.73 -12.84
CA GLY A 436 31.80 -28.12 -13.01
C GLY A 436 32.81 -29.02 -13.73
N THR A 437 34.01 -28.52 -14.06
CA THR A 437 35.08 -29.29 -14.67
C THR A 437 36.47 -28.84 -14.16
N GLU A 438 37.54 -29.41 -14.73
CA GLU A 438 38.91 -29.02 -14.40
C GLU A 438 39.11 -27.51 -14.64
N PRO A 439 39.62 -26.75 -13.64
CA PRO A 439 39.61 -25.29 -13.66
C PRO A 439 40.32 -24.64 -14.84
N GLN A 440 41.44 -25.18 -15.34
CA GLN A 440 42.21 -24.57 -16.43
C GLN A 440 41.46 -24.71 -17.75
N ILE A 441 40.89 -25.86 -18.04
CA ILE A 441 40.16 -26.13 -19.29
C ILE A 441 38.80 -25.46 -19.23
N GLY A 442 38.10 -25.54 -18.10
CA GLY A 442 36.80 -24.86 -17.90
C GLY A 442 36.92 -23.35 -18.07
N GLY A 443 37.93 -22.75 -17.46
CA GLY A 443 38.24 -21.33 -17.61
C GLY A 443 38.59 -20.91 -19.03
N ALA A 444 39.39 -21.71 -19.76
CA ALA A 444 39.75 -21.40 -21.14
C ALA A 444 38.55 -21.48 -22.11
N ILE A 445 37.66 -22.48 -21.92
CA ILE A 445 36.44 -22.61 -22.72
C ILE A 445 35.48 -21.43 -22.42
N ALA A 446 35.31 -21.10 -21.15
CA ALA A 446 34.49 -19.96 -20.73
C ALA A 446 34.98 -18.64 -21.36
N GLU A 447 36.30 -18.40 -21.35
CA GLU A 447 36.88 -17.21 -21.99
C GLU A 447 36.65 -17.17 -23.50
N ALA A 448 36.81 -18.30 -24.17
CA ALA A 448 36.53 -18.41 -25.61
C ALA A 448 35.04 -18.12 -25.92
N VAL A 449 34.11 -18.62 -25.12
CA VAL A 449 32.67 -18.36 -25.25
C VAL A 449 32.36 -16.90 -24.94
N LEU A 450 32.93 -16.33 -23.89
CA LEU A 450 32.78 -14.91 -23.54
C LEU A 450 33.24 -14.00 -24.68
N LYS A 451 34.35 -14.33 -25.31
CA LYS A 451 34.85 -13.61 -26.52
C LYS A 451 33.82 -13.62 -27.64
N ARG A 452 33.11 -14.74 -27.86
CA ARG A 452 32.04 -14.83 -28.86
C ARG A 452 30.83 -13.99 -28.50
N PHE A 453 30.41 -14.00 -27.23
CA PHE A 453 29.32 -13.12 -26.77
C PHE A 453 29.66 -11.63 -26.94
N ASN A 454 30.89 -11.24 -26.61
CA ASN A 454 31.35 -9.86 -26.78
C ASN A 454 31.41 -9.45 -28.27
N GLN A 455 31.86 -10.34 -29.15
CA GLN A 455 31.87 -10.13 -30.63
C GLN A 455 30.46 -9.94 -31.17
N LYS A 456 29.47 -10.67 -30.69
CA LYS A 456 28.06 -10.50 -31.01
C LYS A 456 27.38 -9.29 -30.38
N ARG A 457 28.11 -8.51 -29.57
CA ARG A 457 27.62 -7.33 -28.86
C ARG A 457 26.44 -7.62 -27.90
N THR A 458 26.35 -8.84 -27.41
CA THR A 458 25.31 -9.28 -26.47
C THR A 458 25.45 -8.56 -25.14
N PHE A 459 24.32 -8.30 -24.48
CA PHE A 459 24.28 -7.83 -23.11
C PHE A 459 24.23 -9.01 -22.14
N GLY A 460 24.82 -8.88 -20.96
CA GLY A 460 24.76 -9.97 -20.01
C GLY A 460 25.32 -9.68 -18.62
N VAL A 461 24.92 -10.52 -17.69
CA VAL A 461 25.48 -10.58 -16.35
C VAL A 461 25.94 -12.00 -16.10
N ILE A 462 27.21 -12.15 -15.74
CA ILE A 462 27.87 -13.43 -15.59
C ILE A 462 28.56 -13.48 -14.23
N THR A 463 28.37 -14.55 -13.47
CA THR A 463 29.14 -14.77 -12.24
C THR A 463 30.26 -15.78 -12.50
N THR A 464 31.40 -15.59 -11.89
CA THR A 464 32.53 -16.51 -12.04
C THR A 464 33.50 -16.43 -10.86
N HIS A 465 34.28 -17.51 -10.70
CA HIS A 465 35.41 -17.58 -9.82
C HIS A 465 36.76 -17.53 -10.55
N TYR A 466 36.72 -17.58 -11.90
CA TYR A 466 37.92 -17.70 -12.71
C TYR A 466 38.65 -16.36 -12.91
N GLN A 467 39.96 -16.35 -12.66
CA GLN A 467 40.80 -15.16 -12.80
C GLN A 467 40.94 -14.69 -14.25
N ASN A 468 41.12 -15.63 -15.21
CA ASN A 468 41.23 -15.29 -16.63
C ASN A 468 40.04 -14.50 -17.15
N LEU A 469 38.82 -14.77 -16.68
CA LEU A 469 37.62 -14.01 -17.06
C LEU A 469 37.63 -12.57 -16.49
N LYS A 470 38.17 -12.40 -15.28
CA LYS A 470 38.35 -11.07 -14.68
C LYS A 470 39.39 -10.25 -15.48
N HIS A 471 40.51 -10.85 -15.90
CA HIS A 471 41.49 -10.21 -16.76
C HIS A 471 40.95 -9.91 -18.16
N PHE A 472 40.13 -10.81 -18.71
CA PHE A 472 39.46 -10.55 -19.99
C PHE A 472 38.64 -9.26 -19.96
N ALA A 473 37.97 -8.98 -18.85
CA ALA A 473 37.18 -7.75 -18.67
C ALA A 473 38.05 -6.49 -18.56
N GLU A 474 39.30 -6.61 -18.07
CA GLU A 474 40.26 -5.49 -18.03
C GLU A 474 40.83 -5.17 -19.41
N ASP A 475 41.02 -6.19 -20.25
CA ASP A 475 41.71 -6.08 -21.54
C ASP A 475 40.78 -5.85 -22.76
N HIS A 476 39.44 -6.00 -22.56
CA HIS A 476 38.49 -5.96 -23.68
C HIS A 476 37.38 -4.95 -23.46
N GLU A 477 37.16 -4.05 -24.40
CA GLU A 477 36.00 -3.16 -24.41
C GLU A 477 34.69 -3.96 -24.50
N GLY A 478 33.68 -3.46 -23.81
CA GLY A 478 32.36 -4.04 -23.77
C GLY A 478 32.10 -4.98 -22.58
N VAL A 479 33.15 -5.34 -21.85
CA VAL A 479 33.06 -6.18 -20.65
C VAL A 479 33.59 -5.40 -19.46
N VAL A 480 32.91 -5.51 -18.31
CA VAL A 480 33.30 -4.79 -17.09
C VAL A 480 33.27 -5.75 -15.90
N ASN A 481 34.20 -5.57 -14.96
CA ASN A 481 34.22 -6.29 -13.71
C ASN A 481 33.26 -5.68 -12.67
N GLY A 482 32.70 -6.52 -11.81
CA GLY A 482 31.94 -6.12 -10.62
C GLY A 482 32.29 -7.02 -9.44
N ALA A 483 32.21 -6.43 -8.25
CA ALA A 483 32.54 -7.11 -7.00
C ALA A 483 31.31 -7.12 -6.08
N MET A 484 30.98 -8.29 -5.50
CA MET A 484 30.09 -8.36 -4.34
C MET A 484 30.86 -8.00 -3.09
N LEU A 485 30.39 -6.98 -2.37
CA LEU A 485 31.09 -6.44 -1.21
C LEU A 485 30.97 -7.36 0.01
N TYR A 486 32.06 -7.39 0.79
CA TYR A 486 32.17 -8.18 2.01
C TYR A 486 32.81 -7.32 3.13
N ASP A 487 32.21 -7.37 4.32
CA ASP A 487 32.76 -6.69 5.49
C ASP A 487 33.74 -7.61 6.21
N ARG A 488 35.03 -7.25 6.19
CA ARG A 488 36.11 -8.03 6.83
C ARG A 488 36.07 -7.93 8.35
N HIS A 489 35.62 -6.82 8.91
CA HIS A 489 35.59 -6.63 10.37
C HIS A 489 34.45 -7.44 11.00
N LEU A 490 33.29 -7.39 10.39
CA LEU A 490 32.10 -8.14 10.82
C LEU A 490 32.07 -9.55 10.22
N MET A 491 32.97 -9.86 9.29
CA MET A 491 33.05 -11.15 8.61
C MET A 491 31.73 -11.57 7.98
N GLN A 492 31.07 -10.64 7.29
CA GLN A 492 29.75 -10.89 6.68
C GLN A 492 29.59 -10.27 5.29
N ALA A 493 28.77 -10.90 4.46
CA ALA A 493 28.39 -10.37 3.15
C ALA A 493 27.54 -9.10 3.31
N LEU A 494 27.82 -8.10 2.50
CA LEU A 494 27.06 -6.84 2.44
C LEU A 494 25.95 -6.89 1.40
N PHE A 495 25.93 -7.88 0.51
CA PHE A 495 24.99 -8.07 -0.59
C PHE A 495 24.89 -6.84 -1.53
N GLN A 496 25.93 -6.04 -1.60
CA GLN A 496 26.03 -4.86 -2.47
C GLN A 496 26.98 -5.14 -3.63
N LEU A 497 26.57 -4.77 -4.82
CA LEU A 497 27.38 -4.86 -6.05
C LEU A 497 28.11 -3.53 -6.27
N GLN A 498 29.42 -3.62 -6.56
CA GLN A 498 30.22 -2.48 -6.99
C GLN A 498 30.86 -2.77 -8.36
N ILE A 499 30.49 -1.97 -9.36
CA ILE A 499 30.98 -2.10 -10.73
C ILE A 499 32.32 -1.36 -10.89
N GLY A 500 33.21 -1.92 -11.70
CA GLY A 500 34.48 -1.34 -12.12
C GLY A 500 35.74 -2.05 -11.62
N ASN A 501 35.63 -2.87 -10.59
CA ASN A 501 36.75 -3.66 -10.08
C ASN A 501 36.35 -5.13 -9.86
N PRO A 502 37.27 -6.11 -10.06
CA PRO A 502 36.99 -7.50 -9.72
C PRO A 502 36.95 -7.68 -8.20
N GLY A 503 36.14 -8.65 -7.72
CA GLY A 503 36.03 -9.00 -6.32
C GLY A 503 36.96 -10.14 -5.91
N SER A 504 37.30 -10.18 -4.61
CA SER A 504 37.97 -11.29 -3.95
C SER A 504 36.99 -12.40 -3.56
N SER A 505 37.45 -13.63 -3.48
CA SER A 505 36.66 -14.77 -2.97
C SER A 505 36.52 -14.77 -1.45
N PHE A 506 37.37 -14.06 -0.73
CA PHE A 506 37.45 -14.04 0.74
C PHE A 506 37.55 -15.44 1.36
N ALA A 507 38.17 -16.39 0.64
CA ALA A 507 38.19 -17.80 1.06
C ALA A 507 38.94 -17.99 2.41
N VAL A 508 40.04 -17.29 2.62
CA VAL A 508 40.85 -17.34 3.84
C VAL A 508 40.06 -16.76 5.03
N GLU A 509 39.38 -15.65 4.84
CA GLU A 509 38.56 -14.99 5.86
C GLU A 509 37.34 -15.84 6.24
N ILE A 510 36.71 -16.50 5.27
CA ILE A 510 35.57 -17.41 5.50
C ILE A 510 36.08 -18.67 6.26
N ALA A 511 37.24 -19.21 5.90
CA ALA A 511 37.84 -20.36 6.61
C ALA A 511 38.09 -20.01 8.09
N ARG A 512 38.62 -18.84 8.41
CA ARG A 512 38.79 -18.38 9.80
C ARG A 512 37.45 -18.23 10.53
N LYS A 513 36.44 -17.68 9.88
CA LYS A 513 35.12 -17.51 10.48
C LYS A 513 34.45 -18.83 10.86
N ILE A 514 34.65 -19.86 10.03
CA ILE A 514 34.11 -21.21 10.28
C ILE A 514 34.90 -21.90 11.41
N GLY A 515 36.11 -21.38 11.76
CA GLY A 515 36.93 -21.93 12.82
C GLY A 515 37.91 -22.98 12.34
N LEU A 516 38.35 -22.93 11.06
CA LEU A 516 39.42 -23.77 10.57
C LEU A 516 40.72 -23.46 11.38
N PRO A 517 41.50 -24.46 11.81
CA PRO A 517 42.75 -24.21 12.54
C PRO A 517 43.70 -23.29 11.80
N GLU A 518 44.35 -22.36 12.50
CA GLU A 518 45.20 -21.35 11.89
C GLU A 518 46.47 -21.91 11.22
N ASP A 519 46.96 -23.08 11.68
CA ASP A 519 48.04 -23.83 11.05
C ASP A 519 47.67 -24.30 9.64
N VAL A 520 46.44 -24.84 9.47
CA VAL A 520 45.89 -25.25 8.16
C VAL A 520 45.74 -24.04 7.23
N ILE A 521 45.33 -22.91 7.76
CA ILE A 521 45.19 -21.68 6.98
C ILE A 521 46.57 -21.13 6.58
N ALA A 522 47.55 -21.24 7.47
CA ALA A 522 48.95 -20.85 7.19
C ALA A 522 49.56 -21.71 6.10
N ASP A 523 49.40 -23.03 6.20
CA ASP A 523 49.88 -23.98 5.19
C ASP A 523 49.21 -23.74 3.82
N ALA A 524 47.92 -23.53 3.80
CA ALA A 524 47.19 -23.20 2.56
C ALA A 524 47.69 -21.89 1.94
N SER A 525 47.99 -20.90 2.78
CA SER A 525 48.56 -19.59 2.34
C SER A 525 49.96 -19.72 1.77
N GLU A 526 50.79 -20.61 2.32
CA GLU A 526 52.14 -20.94 1.81
C GLU A 526 52.06 -21.67 0.45
N ILE A 527 51.14 -22.63 0.31
CA ILE A 527 50.92 -23.39 -0.95
C ILE A 527 50.48 -22.45 -2.10
N VAL A 528 49.61 -21.51 -1.84
CA VAL A 528 49.11 -20.55 -2.85
C VAL A 528 50.13 -19.47 -3.20
N GLY A 529 51.01 -19.14 -2.27
CA GLY A 529 52.07 -18.12 -2.41
C GLY A 529 51.66 -16.75 -1.91
N SER A 530 52.62 -16.03 -1.31
CA SER A 530 52.39 -14.73 -0.67
C SER A 530 52.02 -13.61 -1.66
N GLU A 531 52.46 -13.66 -2.90
CA GLU A 531 52.12 -12.70 -3.95
C GLU A 531 50.63 -12.73 -4.32
N TYR A 532 50.04 -13.91 -4.42
CA TYR A 532 48.60 -14.06 -4.73
C TYR A 532 47.75 -13.52 -3.59
N ILE A 533 48.11 -13.81 -2.34
CA ILE A 533 47.35 -13.32 -1.17
C ILE A 533 47.49 -11.80 -1.03
N ASN A 534 48.67 -11.26 -1.32
CA ASN A 534 48.88 -9.80 -1.30
C ASN A 534 48.08 -9.11 -2.42
N ALA A 535 48.05 -9.66 -3.63
CA ALA A 535 47.22 -9.13 -4.73
C ALA A 535 45.73 -9.13 -4.37
N ASP A 536 45.24 -10.20 -3.75
CA ASP A 536 43.84 -10.29 -3.28
C ASP A 536 43.54 -9.24 -2.18
N LYS A 537 44.48 -9.01 -1.26
CA LYS A 537 44.34 -7.95 -0.24
C LYS A 537 44.37 -6.55 -0.86
N TYR A 538 45.21 -6.27 -1.85
CA TYR A 538 45.22 -4.98 -2.56
C TYR A 538 43.90 -4.71 -3.25
N LEU A 539 43.29 -5.70 -3.92
CA LEU A 539 41.97 -5.58 -4.53
C LEU A 539 40.89 -5.25 -3.48
N GLN A 540 40.97 -5.90 -2.32
CA GLN A 540 40.04 -5.62 -1.23
C GLN A 540 40.18 -4.17 -0.70
N ASP A 541 41.39 -3.66 -0.56
CA ASP A 541 41.65 -2.29 -0.09
C ASP A 541 41.21 -1.24 -1.11
N ILE A 542 41.40 -1.46 -2.41
CA ILE A 542 40.92 -0.57 -3.49
C ILE A 542 39.40 -0.50 -3.48
N VAL A 543 38.71 -1.65 -3.34
CA VAL A 543 37.25 -1.71 -3.29
C VAL A 543 36.71 -0.97 -2.07
N ARG A 544 37.36 -1.09 -0.90
CA ARG A 544 37.03 -0.38 0.32
C ARG A 544 37.17 1.14 0.16
N ASP A 545 38.29 1.60 -0.38
CA ASP A 545 38.56 3.02 -0.56
C ASP A 545 37.60 3.67 -1.57
N LYS A 546 37.29 2.98 -2.67
CA LYS A 546 36.30 3.42 -3.64
C LYS A 546 34.92 3.56 -2.99
N ARG A 547 34.51 2.58 -2.18
CA ARG A 547 33.24 2.65 -1.44
C ARG A 547 33.18 3.83 -0.46
N TYR A 548 34.28 4.07 0.26
CA TYR A 548 34.35 5.22 1.16
C TYR A 548 34.12 6.53 0.43
N TRP A 549 34.78 6.71 -0.72
CA TRP A 549 34.61 7.91 -1.54
C TRP A 549 33.26 8.00 -2.22
N GLU A 550 32.66 6.89 -2.64
CA GLU A 550 31.29 6.84 -3.17
C GLU A 550 30.25 7.19 -2.10
N GLY A 551 30.38 6.64 -0.91
CA GLY A 551 29.55 7.01 0.24
C GLY A 551 29.65 8.50 0.60
N LYS A 552 30.88 9.07 0.56
CA LYS A 552 31.09 10.51 0.74
C LYS A 552 30.40 11.32 -0.36
N ARG A 553 30.52 10.91 -1.61
CA ARG A 553 29.90 11.57 -2.77
C ARG A 553 28.37 11.51 -2.70
N GLN A 554 27.84 10.39 -2.29
CA GLN A 554 26.39 10.22 -2.10
C GLN A 554 25.86 11.11 -0.95
N THR A 555 26.60 11.19 0.15
CA THR A 555 26.27 12.10 1.27
C THR A 555 26.30 13.57 0.84
N ILE A 556 27.26 13.95 0.00
CA ILE A 556 27.37 15.32 -0.56
C ILE A 556 26.15 15.61 -1.45
N ARG A 557 25.81 14.70 -2.37
CA ARG A 557 24.63 14.84 -3.25
C ARG A 557 23.32 14.95 -2.47
N GLN A 558 23.17 14.15 -1.42
CA GLN A 558 21.98 14.24 -0.55
C GLN A 558 21.90 15.60 0.16
N ARG A 559 23.05 16.13 0.63
CA ARG A 559 23.11 17.47 1.24
C ARG A 559 22.81 18.57 0.23
N GLU A 560 23.33 18.46 -1.00
CA GLU A 560 23.03 19.40 -2.10
C GLU A 560 21.55 19.40 -2.42
N LYS A 561 20.93 18.21 -2.59
CA LYS A 561 19.47 18.09 -2.84
C LYS A 561 18.66 18.70 -1.69
N HIS A 562 19.00 18.40 -0.45
CA HIS A 562 18.33 18.98 0.71
C HIS A 562 18.50 20.50 0.78
N MET A 563 19.63 21.02 0.34
CA MET A 563 19.87 22.45 0.26
C MET A 563 19.04 23.10 -0.84
N GLU A 564 18.92 22.47 -2.01
CA GLU A 564 18.04 22.91 -3.11
C GLU A 564 16.56 22.90 -2.71
N GLU A 565 16.08 21.86 -2.06
CA GLU A 565 14.72 21.77 -1.52
C GLU A 565 14.45 22.86 -0.48
N THR A 566 15.45 23.16 0.36
CA THR A 566 15.35 24.23 1.35
C THR A 566 15.31 25.62 0.72
N ILE A 567 16.11 25.84 -0.32
CA ILE A 567 16.09 27.10 -1.09
C ILE A 567 14.76 27.29 -1.81
N ALA A 568 14.24 26.24 -2.48
CA ALA A 568 12.94 26.27 -3.15
C ALA A 568 11.80 26.60 -2.16
N ARG A 569 11.83 25.98 -0.97
CA ARG A 569 10.84 26.27 0.08
C ARG A 569 10.94 27.72 0.58
N TYR A 570 12.15 28.24 0.78
CA TYR A 570 12.32 29.65 1.15
C TYR A 570 11.88 30.62 0.05
N GLN A 571 12.05 30.26 -1.22
CA GLN A 571 11.56 31.07 -2.34
C GLN A 571 10.02 31.13 -2.35
N THR A 572 9.34 29.98 -2.17
CA THR A 572 7.88 29.93 -2.05
C THR A 572 7.35 30.71 -0.84
N GLU A 573 7.98 30.56 0.32
CA GLU A 573 7.62 31.32 1.52
C GLU A 573 7.82 32.85 1.33
N MET A 574 8.85 33.25 0.59
CA MET A 574 9.10 34.65 0.25
C MET A 574 8.02 35.21 -0.70
N GLU A 575 7.59 34.43 -1.69
CA GLU A 575 6.53 34.83 -2.59
C GLU A 575 5.18 34.95 -1.87
N GLU A 576 4.85 34.01 -0.99
CA GLU A 576 3.65 34.07 -0.16
C GLU A 576 3.65 35.27 0.80
N LEU A 577 4.82 35.55 1.42
CA LEU A 577 5.00 36.74 2.24
C LEU A 577 4.81 38.04 1.46
N GLN A 578 5.30 38.11 0.22
CA GLN A 578 5.11 39.27 -0.65
C GLN A 578 3.64 39.44 -1.05
N LYS A 579 2.93 38.36 -1.37
CA LYS A 579 1.50 38.36 -1.66
C LYS A 579 0.70 38.84 -0.43
N SER A 580 0.96 38.24 0.72
CA SER A 580 0.35 38.58 1.99
C SER A 580 0.57 40.04 2.37
N ARG A 581 1.79 40.57 2.16
CA ARG A 581 2.13 41.98 2.39
C ARG A 581 1.30 42.90 1.47
N LYS A 582 1.19 42.57 0.18
CA LYS A 582 0.39 43.36 -0.76
C LYS A 582 -1.08 43.40 -0.37
N GLU A 583 -1.62 42.25 0.04
CA GLU A 583 -3.01 42.14 0.47
C GLU A 583 -3.29 42.94 1.75
N ILE A 584 -2.38 42.89 2.76
CA ILE A 584 -2.52 43.68 3.98
C ILE A 584 -2.48 45.16 3.69
N ILE A 585 -1.61 45.60 2.77
CA ILE A 585 -1.54 47.06 2.37
C ILE A 585 -2.85 47.45 1.65
N ARG A 586 -3.38 46.59 0.79
CA ARG A 586 -4.65 46.83 0.10
C ARG A 586 -5.80 46.96 1.10
N GLN A 587 -5.94 46.04 2.02
CA GLN A 587 -6.98 46.05 3.08
C GLN A 587 -6.85 47.28 3.98
N ALA A 588 -5.63 47.64 4.38
CA ALA A 588 -5.39 48.83 5.19
C ALA A 588 -5.78 50.13 4.44
N LYS A 589 -5.54 50.18 3.13
CA LYS A 589 -5.94 51.32 2.29
C LYS A 589 -7.45 51.40 2.16
N GLU A 590 -8.13 50.30 1.91
CA GLU A 590 -9.61 50.24 1.82
C GLU A 590 -10.27 50.65 3.16
N GLU A 591 -9.70 50.20 4.29
CA GLU A 591 -10.21 50.55 5.62
C GLU A 591 -9.97 52.02 5.93
N ALA A 592 -8.83 52.58 5.56
CA ALA A 592 -8.54 54.02 5.68
C ALA A 592 -9.50 54.87 4.82
N GLU A 593 -9.78 54.45 3.58
CA GLU A 593 -10.75 55.14 2.70
C GLU A 593 -12.18 55.09 3.28
N ARG A 594 -12.59 53.95 3.85
CA ARG A 594 -13.87 53.80 4.53
C ARG A 594 -13.98 54.68 5.76
N MET A 595 -12.95 54.76 6.59
CA MET A 595 -12.91 55.67 7.76
C MET A 595 -12.97 57.12 7.35
N LEU A 596 -12.30 57.52 6.27
CA LEU A 596 -12.36 58.88 5.72
C LEU A 596 -13.77 59.22 5.22
N GLN A 597 -14.46 58.27 4.53
CA GLN A 597 -15.85 58.49 4.07
C GLN A 597 -16.82 58.62 5.25
N GLU A 598 -16.70 57.73 6.28
CA GLU A 598 -17.52 57.83 7.50
C GLU A 598 -17.25 59.11 8.26
N SER A 599 -16.03 59.55 8.34
CA SER A 599 -15.66 60.81 8.97
C SER A 599 -16.25 62.04 8.22
N ASN A 600 -16.13 62.03 6.88
CA ASN A 600 -16.72 63.11 6.07
C ASN A 600 -18.24 63.15 6.15
N ALA A 601 -18.90 61.95 6.14
CA ALA A 601 -20.34 61.84 6.30
C ALA A 601 -20.81 62.38 7.68
N ARG A 602 -20.07 62.12 8.76
CA ARG A 602 -20.37 62.67 10.10
C ARG A 602 -20.15 64.17 10.18
N ILE A 603 -19.06 64.62 9.57
CA ILE A 603 -18.82 66.14 9.48
C ILE A 603 -19.93 66.82 8.72
N GLU A 604 -20.36 66.26 7.56
CA GLU A 604 -21.48 66.87 6.79
C GLU A 604 -22.79 66.83 7.57
N ASN A 605 -23.11 65.71 8.26
CA ASN A 605 -24.27 65.61 9.12
C ASN A 605 -24.21 66.62 10.26
N THR A 606 -23.03 66.78 10.90
CA THR A 606 -22.86 67.78 11.98
C THR A 606 -23.05 69.23 11.45
N ILE A 607 -22.50 69.56 10.27
CA ILE A 607 -22.70 70.84 9.61
C ILE A 607 -24.17 71.06 9.26
N ARG A 608 -24.87 70.03 8.79
CA ARG A 608 -26.30 70.07 8.49
C ARG A 608 -27.10 70.25 9.74
N THR A 609 -26.89 69.52 10.82
CA THR A 609 -27.54 69.66 12.13
C THR A 609 -27.32 71.09 12.71
N ILE A 610 -26.10 71.60 12.58
CA ILE A 610 -25.78 72.99 13.00
C ILE A 610 -26.56 74.05 12.15
N LYS A 611 -26.68 73.82 10.83
CA LYS A 611 -27.48 74.72 9.92
C LYS A 611 -28.99 74.64 10.14
N GLU A 612 -29.53 73.44 10.40
CA GLU A 612 -30.95 73.19 10.62
C GLU A 612 -31.40 73.64 12.02
N ALA A 613 -30.51 73.71 13.00
CA ALA A 613 -30.83 74.08 14.37
C ALA A 613 -30.93 75.61 14.64
N GLN A 614 -30.90 76.47 13.59
CA GLN A 614 -31.05 77.95 13.68
C GLN A 614 -30.78 78.47 15.12
N ALA A 615 -29.50 78.52 15.54
CA ALA A 615 -29.05 79.24 16.74
C ALA A 615 -29.47 78.72 18.13
N GLU A 616 -29.91 77.48 18.33
CA GLU A 616 -29.95 76.87 19.69
C GLU A 616 -28.55 76.49 20.16
N LYS A 617 -28.01 77.22 21.09
CA LYS A 617 -26.65 77.12 21.62
C LYS A 617 -26.33 75.73 22.21
N GLU A 618 -27.34 75.03 22.74
CA GLU A 618 -27.15 73.66 23.34
C GLU A 618 -27.05 72.60 22.29
N LYS A 619 -27.83 72.57 21.22
CA LYS A 619 -27.75 71.57 20.14
C LYS A 619 -26.46 71.67 19.35
N THR A 620 -25.94 72.88 19.14
CA THR A 620 -24.65 73.13 18.49
C THR A 620 -23.49 72.68 19.36
N ARG A 621 -23.63 72.79 20.69
CA ARG A 621 -22.60 72.29 21.64
C ARG A 621 -22.58 70.78 21.70
N MET A 622 -23.71 70.09 21.73
CA MET A 622 -23.82 68.64 21.71
C MET A 622 -23.26 68.04 20.40
N ALA A 623 -23.61 68.63 19.23
CA ALA A 623 -23.06 68.17 17.95
C ALA A 623 -21.53 68.34 17.82
N ARG A 624 -20.99 69.38 18.40
CA ARG A 624 -19.53 69.60 18.49
C ARG A 624 -18.85 68.66 19.46
N GLN A 625 -19.53 68.26 20.56
CA GLN A 625 -19.03 67.37 21.54
C GLN A 625 -18.99 65.93 21.02
N GLU A 626 -20.03 65.46 20.30
CA GLU A 626 -20.06 64.17 19.59
C GLU A 626 -18.93 64.06 18.54
N LEU A 627 -18.65 65.12 17.82
CA LEU A 627 -17.55 65.14 16.83
C LEU A 627 -16.16 65.05 17.51
N THR A 628 -16.01 65.67 18.65
CA THR A 628 -14.76 65.67 19.43
C THR A 628 -14.55 64.32 20.11
N ASP A 629 -15.63 63.72 20.64
CA ASP A 629 -15.57 62.36 21.22
C ASP A 629 -15.28 61.28 20.17
N PHE A 630 -15.83 61.42 18.94
CA PHE A 630 -15.49 60.57 17.81
C PHE A 630 -14.00 60.71 17.40
N ARG A 631 -13.50 61.96 17.31
CA ARG A 631 -12.09 62.21 16.98
C ARG A 631 -11.15 61.64 18.03
N THR A 632 -11.46 61.77 19.31
CA THR A 632 -10.67 61.18 20.40
C THR A 632 -10.73 59.67 20.42
N SER A 633 -11.86 59.04 20.04
CA SER A 633 -11.99 57.60 19.93
C SER A 633 -11.20 57.04 18.76
N LEU A 634 -11.14 57.75 17.63
CA LEU A 634 -10.31 57.38 16.46
C LEU A 634 -8.81 57.48 16.77
N ASP A 635 -8.37 58.55 17.44
CA ASP A 635 -6.98 58.72 17.84
C ASP A 635 -6.52 57.64 18.89
N ALA A 636 -7.45 57.23 19.78
CA ALA A 636 -7.23 56.18 20.78
C ALA A 636 -7.20 54.76 20.19
N LEU A 637 -8.01 54.51 19.16
CA LEU A 637 -7.96 53.21 18.45
C LEU A 637 -6.72 53.10 17.56
N ALA A 638 -6.32 54.16 16.87
CA ALA A 638 -5.15 54.16 16.01
C ALA A 638 -3.82 54.00 16.79
N SER A 639 -3.71 54.55 17.99
CA SER A 639 -2.51 54.47 18.83
C SER A 639 -2.39 53.09 19.53
N LYS A 640 -3.47 52.52 20.08
CA LYS A 640 -3.44 51.23 20.76
C LYS A 640 -3.20 50.03 19.84
N GLU A 641 -3.85 50.03 18.66
CA GLU A 641 -3.65 48.92 17.71
C GLU A 641 -2.26 48.95 17.06
N GLN A 642 -1.70 50.13 16.82
CA GLN A 642 -0.33 50.20 16.28
C GLN A 642 0.73 49.83 17.30
N GLU A 643 0.57 50.23 18.57
CA GLU A 643 1.51 49.84 19.63
C GLU A 643 1.46 48.33 19.94
N GLU A 644 0.28 47.70 20.01
CA GLU A 644 0.16 46.27 20.23
C GLU A 644 0.65 45.40 19.05
N LYS A 645 0.35 45.83 17.80
CA LYS A 645 0.84 45.15 16.59
C LYS A 645 2.35 45.29 16.41
N MET A 646 2.93 46.42 16.76
CA MET A 646 4.37 46.66 16.74
C MET A 646 5.08 45.90 17.87
N ALA A 647 4.54 45.89 19.09
CA ALA A 647 5.11 45.16 20.21
C ALA A 647 5.15 43.64 19.94
N ARG A 648 4.04 43.05 19.46
CA ARG A 648 3.99 41.61 19.08
C ARG A 648 4.90 41.25 17.91
N LYS A 649 5.11 42.15 16.93
CA LYS A 649 6.05 41.94 15.82
C LYS A 649 7.51 42.06 16.27
N MET A 650 7.82 43.01 17.16
CA MET A 650 9.15 43.18 17.72
C MET A 650 9.56 42.02 18.62
N GLU A 651 8.63 41.48 19.41
CA GLU A 651 8.87 40.34 20.27
C GLU A 651 9.14 39.06 19.44
N LYS A 652 8.34 38.81 18.39
CA LYS A 652 8.57 37.68 17.46
C LYS A 652 9.88 37.82 16.66
N LEU A 653 10.30 39.03 16.34
CA LEU A 653 11.58 39.31 15.67
C LEU A 653 12.77 39.12 16.60
N LYS A 654 12.64 39.53 17.88
CA LYS A 654 13.67 39.30 18.92
C LYS A 654 13.81 37.80 19.21
N GLU A 655 12.74 37.06 19.39
CA GLU A 655 12.80 35.57 19.56
C GLU A 655 13.46 34.89 18.36
N LYS A 656 13.14 35.32 17.11
CA LYS A 656 13.77 34.75 15.91
C LYS A 656 15.24 35.10 15.80
N GLN A 657 15.64 36.28 16.25
CA GLN A 657 17.04 36.70 16.25
C GLN A 657 17.84 36.01 17.36
N GLU A 658 17.28 35.77 18.53
CA GLU A 658 17.90 35.03 19.61
C GLU A 658 18.10 33.56 19.26
N ARG A 659 17.09 32.93 18.65
CA ARG A 659 17.20 31.57 18.12
C ARG A 659 18.27 31.45 17.00
N LYS A 660 18.43 32.48 16.15
CA LYS A 660 19.48 32.52 15.13
C LYS A 660 20.87 32.79 15.72
N LYS A 661 20.98 33.60 16.77
CA LYS A 661 22.23 33.84 17.46
C LYS A 661 22.73 32.62 18.24
N ASN A 662 21.82 31.90 18.90
CA ASN A 662 22.15 30.68 19.62
C ASN A 662 22.58 29.56 18.66
N LYS A 663 21.91 29.39 17.51
CA LYS A 663 22.34 28.42 16.47
C LYS A 663 23.66 28.78 15.81
N LYS A 664 23.98 30.07 15.67
CA LYS A 664 25.23 30.53 15.07
C LYS A 664 26.41 30.47 16.04
N ASN A 665 26.16 30.54 17.36
CA ASN A 665 27.16 30.34 18.41
C ASN A 665 27.46 28.85 18.62
N GLU A 666 26.51 27.97 18.48
CA GLU A 666 26.73 26.49 18.51
C GLU A 666 27.53 26.00 17.30
N GLN A 667 27.38 26.61 16.13
CA GLN A 667 28.21 26.30 14.93
C GLN A 667 29.61 26.93 14.93
N LYS A 668 29.83 28.02 15.67
CA LYS A 668 31.15 28.60 15.84
C LYS A 668 31.97 27.94 16.96
N ALA A 669 31.32 27.25 17.90
CA ALA A 669 32.01 26.51 18.96
C ALA A 669 32.58 25.17 18.50
N ALA A 670 32.21 24.70 17.29
CA ALA A 670 32.66 23.43 16.72
C ALA A 670 33.91 23.54 15.81
N SER A 671 34.42 24.74 15.56
CA SER A 671 35.55 24.96 14.61
C SER A 671 36.77 25.66 15.14
N SER A 672 36.95 25.80 16.47
CA SER A 672 38.23 26.32 17.01
C SER A 672 38.52 25.73 18.37
N SER A 673 39.19 24.58 18.40
CA SER A 673 40.01 24.20 19.56
C SER A 673 41.19 23.35 19.12
N THR A 674 42.25 24.05 18.79
CA THR A 674 43.61 23.53 18.98
C THR A 674 44.31 24.42 19.99
N THR A 675 44.86 23.76 21.03
CA THR A 675 45.89 24.21 21.97
C THR A 675 45.57 25.31 22.95
N ALA A 676 45.33 24.89 24.20
CA ALA A 676 46.10 25.26 25.40
C ALA A 676 45.46 24.67 26.68
N THR A 677 46.21 23.87 27.39
CA THR A 677 45.86 23.32 28.70
C THR A 677 45.90 24.40 29.78
N PRO A 678 44.79 24.59 30.56
CA PRO A 678 44.89 25.15 31.92
C PRO A 678 44.77 24.01 32.96
N LYS A 679 45.62 24.06 33.97
CA LYS A 679 45.56 23.21 35.18
C LYS A 679 44.16 23.29 35.80
N VAL A 680 43.46 22.16 35.81
CA VAL A 680 42.12 22.03 36.39
C VAL A 680 42.28 21.82 37.90
N ALA A 681 41.61 22.65 38.70
CA ALA A 681 41.45 22.45 40.14
C ALA A 681 40.70 21.11 40.41
N PRO A 682 40.94 20.42 41.55
CA PRO A 682 40.25 19.12 41.82
C PRO A 682 38.73 19.31 41.95
N ILE A 683 37.99 18.31 41.47
CA ILE A 683 36.51 18.24 41.58
C ILE A 683 36.11 18.07 43.05
N SER A 684 35.13 18.84 43.55
CA SER A 684 34.65 18.80 44.94
C SER A 684 33.24 18.20 45.03
N VAL A 685 32.89 17.73 46.25
CA VAL A 685 31.59 17.21 46.57
C VAL A 685 30.52 18.30 46.40
N GLY A 686 29.42 18.00 45.74
CA GLY A 686 28.34 18.93 45.42
C GLY A 686 28.45 19.59 44.05
N GLU A 687 29.56 19.42 43.32
CA GLU A 687 29.69 19.96 41.97
C GLU A 687 28.96 19.15 40.93
N ASN A 688 28.43 19.83 39.88
CA ASN A 688 27.79 19.19 38.72
C ASN A 688 28.85 18.73 37.74
N VAL A 689 28.79 17.44 37.41
CA VAL A 689 29.77 16.77 36.55
C VAL A 689 29.08 15.94 35.49
N LYS A 690 29.76 15.74 34.36
CA LYS A 690 29.35 14.78 33.33
C LYS A 690 30.49 13.76 33.09
N ILE A 691 30.11 12.58 32.66
CA ILE A 691 31.09 11.55 32.24
C ILE A 691 31.61 11.94 30.84
N LYS A 692 32.93 11.89 30.62
CA LYS A 692 33.54 12.14 29.31
C LYS A 692 32.88 11.29 28.23
N GLY A 693 32.31 11.95 27.21
CA GLY A 693 31.60 11.29 26.10
C GLY A 693 30.09 11.08 26.32
N GLN A 694 29.55 11.53 27.46
CA GLN A 694 28.10 11.50 27.75
C GLN A 694 27.52 12.89 27.95
N THR A 695 26.24 13.06 27.63
CA THR A 695 25.55 14.36 27.76
C THR A 695 24.80 14.53 29.08
N SER A 696 24.68 13.46 29.88
CA SER A 696 23.95 13.47 31.16
C SER A 696 24.81 14.18 32.24
N VAL A 697 24.17 15.13 32.95
CA VAL A 697 24.80 15.88 34.08
C VAL A 697 24.34 15.24 35.36
N GLY A 698 25.30 14.89 36.22
CA GLY A 698 25.09 14.37 37.56
C GLY A 698 25.76 15.23 38.60
N GLN A 699 25.38 15.06 39.89
CA GLN A 699 26.00 15.76 41.03
C GLN A 699 26.89 14.81 41.81
N VAL A 700 28.09 15.27 42.15
CA VAL A 700 29.03 14.50 42.99
C VAL A 700 28.51 14.42 44.43
N MET A 701 28.21 13.23 44.88
CA MET A 701 27.71 13.01 46.26
C MET A 701 28.81 12.74 47.27
N GLU A 702 29.83 11.97 46.85
CA GLU A 702 30.92 11.57 47.72
C GLU A 702 32.17 11.28 46.89
N ILE A 703 33.37 11.58 47.46
CA ILE A 703 34.67 11.28 46.82
C ILE A 703 35.45 10.34 47.73
N SER A 704 35.79 9.16 47.25
CA SER A 704 36.59 8.17 47.97
C SER A 704 37.85 7.83 47.16
N GLY A 705 38.96 8.42 47.53
CA GLY A 705 40.25 8.22 46.86
C GLY A 705 40.26 8.67 45.37
N LYS A 706 40.37 7.74 44.41
CA LYS A 706 40.39 7.98 42.99
C LYS A 706 39.00 7.88 42.34
N ASN A 707 37.96 7.55 43.11
CA ASN A 707 36.60 7.35 42.62
C ASN A 707 35.67 8.37 43.26
N ALA A 708 34.62 8.78 42.53
CA ALA A 708 33.52 9.60 43.00
C ALA A 708 32.19 8.90 42.78
N ILE A 709 31.30 9.03 43.73
CA ILE A 709 29.89 8.61 43.63
C ILE A 709 29.12 9.81 43.05
N VAL A 710 28.57 9.64 41.86
CA VAL A 710 27.82 10.68 41.15
C VAL A 710 26.39 10.25 41.03
N ALA A 711 25.46 11.13 41.35
CA ALA A 711 24.02 10.92 41.21
C ALA A 711 23.56 11.53 39.86
N PHE A 712 23.11 10.67 38.94
CA PHE A 712 22.44 11.05 37.70
C PHE A 712 20.94 10.81 37.85
N GLY A 713 20.21 11.85 38.29
CA GLY A 713 18.79 11.67 38.70
C GLY A 713 18.66 10.74 39.87
N SER A 714 17.91 9.65 39.74
CA SER A 714 17.69 8.64 40.82
C SER A 714 18.78 7.55 40.88
N ILE A 715 19.73 7.54 39.97
CA ILE A 715 20.77 6.49 39.85
C ILE A 715 22.09 6.99 40.41
N LYS A 716 22.65 6.29 41.40
CA LYS A 716 23.97 6.55 41.96
C LYS A 716 25.01 5.64 41.28
N THR A 717 26.03 6.20 40.68
CA THR A 717 27.07 5.46 39.99
C THR A 717 28.46 5.86 40.47
N THR A 718 29.34 4.88 40.69
CA THR A 718 30.74 5.13 41.08
C THR A 718 31.56 5.27 39.81
N VAL A 719 32.16 6.44 39.60
CA VAL A 719 32.97 6.79 38.41
C VAL A 719 34.34 7.28 38.83
N LYS A 720 35.37 6.94 38.05
CA LYS A 720 36.74 7.45 38.33
C LYS A 720 36.83 8.94 38.04
N LEU A 721 37.49 9.71 38.90
CA LEU A 721 37.64 11.16 38.80
C LEU A 721 38.23 11.64 37.44
N ASP A 722 39.08 10.87 36.83
CA ASP A 722 39.71 11.16 35.53
C ASP A 722 38.72 11.07 34.34
N ARG A 723 37.55 10.43 34.55
CA ARG A 723 36.46 10.32 33.57
C ARG A 723 35.36 11.37 33.76
N LEU A 724 35.46 12.24 34.75
CA LEU A 724 34.50 13.29 35.05
C LEU A 724 34.97 14.63 34.53
N GLU A 725 34.07 15.41 33.99
CA GLU A 725 34.26 16.80 33.55
C GLU A 725 33.20 17.68 34.25
N ARG A 726 33.60 18.87 34.71
CA ARG A 726 32.69 19.85 35.29
C ARG A 726 31.65 20.31 34.27
N SER A 727 30.41 20.43 34.71
CA SER A 727 29.29 20.95 33.93
C SER A 727 28.63 22.10 34.66
N ASN A 728 28.45 23.21 33.97
CA ASN A 728 27.75 24.40 34.52
C ASN A 728 26.22 24.28 34.33
N ALA A 729 25.70 23.16 33.81
CA ALA A 729 24.26 22.89 33.66
C ALA A 729 23.73 22.30 34.99
N ALA A 730 22.59 22.80 35.48
CA ALA A 730 21.91 22.23 36.64
C ALA A 730 21.34 20.83 36.28
N PRO A 731 21.41 19.84 37.18
CA PRO A 731 20.76 18.55 36.96
C PRO A 731 19.26 18.74 36.86
N LYS A 732 18.66 18.25 35.79
CA LYS A 732 17.19 18.22 35.63
C LYS A 732 16.62 17.23 36.67
N THR A 733 15.94 17.73 37.67
CA THR A 733 15.08 16.95 38.56
C THR A 733 13.84 16.57 37.76
N GLU A 734 13.84 15.38 37.21
CA GLU A 734 12.63 14.78 36.64
C GLU A 734 11.83 14.14 37.77
N SER A 735 10.62 14.63 37.92
CA SER A 735 9.57 13.91 38.64
C SER A 735 9.37 12.55 38.01
N MET A 736 9.24 11.50 38.81
CA MET A 736 9.10 10.10 38.42
C MET A 736 8.21 9.89 37.18
N ALA A 737 8.79 9.64 36.05
CA ALA A 737 8.16 8.99 34.92
C ALA A 737 8.97 7.72 34.60
N LYS A 738 8.25 6.60 34.53
CA LYS A 738 8.80 5.27 34.30
C LYS A 738 9.67 5.24 33.06
N SER A 739 10.94 4.90 33.19
CA SER A 739 11.88 4.75 32.08
C SER A 739 11.56 3.51 31.26
N SER A 740 11.14 3.69 30.04
CA SER A 740 11.27 2.68 28.98
C SER A 740 12.47 3.03 28.10
N PHE A 741 13.32 2.05 27.87
CA PHE A 741 14.45 2.16 26.94
C PHE A 741 13.89 2.24 25.49
N VAL A 742 13.87 3.44 24.93
CA VAL A 742 13.46 3.67 23.55
C VAL A 742 14.66 4.20 22.76
N SER A 743 15.03 3.54 21.66
CA SER A 743 16.13 3.96 20.79
C SER A 743 15.83 5.29 20.09
N SER A 744 16.85 6.05 19.68
CA SER A 744 16.69 7.34 18.99
C SER A 744 15.87 7.27 17.71
N GLN A 745 15.89 6.14 17.00
CA GLN A 745 15.05 5.90 15.81
C GLN A 745 13.55 5.81 16.13
N THR A 746 13.22 5.30 17.31
CA THR A 746 11.83 5.21 17.78
C THR A 746 11.29 6.60 18.17
N HIS A 747 12.17 7.49 18.64
CA HIS A 747 11.81 8.86 19.01
C HIS A 747 11.45 9.72 17.79
N ASP A 748 12.18 9.56 16.68
CA ASP A 748 11.88 10.27 15.42
C ASP A 748 10.59 9.76 14.80
N GLN A 749 10.33 8.45 14.83
CA GLN A 749 9.07 7.86 14.37
C GLN A 749 7.87 8.26 15.23
N MET A 750 8.07 8.41 16.54
CA MET A 750 7.01 8.90 17.44
C MET A 750 6.71 10.39 17.19
N TYR A 751 7.72 11.18 16.85
CA TYR A 751 7.52 12.60 16.55
C TYR A 751 6.78 12.82 15.22
N GLU A 752 7.09 12.03 14.19
CA GLU A 752 6.34 12.02 12.93
C GLU A 752 4.89 11.53 13.10
N LYS A 753 4.68 10.48 13.89
CA LYS A 753 3.33 10.02 14.25
C LYS A 753 2.54 11.09 15.02
N LYS A 754 3.19 11.83 15.90
CA LYS A 754 2.56 12.93 16.65
C LYS A 754 2.11 14.08 15.75
N LEU A 755 2.85 14.37 14.69
CA LEU A 755 2.52 15.42 13.71
C LEU A 755 1.40 15.00 12.75
N SER A 756 1.24 13.71 12.50
CA SER A 756 0.25 13.16 11.56
C SER A 756 -1.00 12.56 12.23
N PHE A 757 -1.02 12.45 13.57
CA PHE A 757 -2.12 11.84 14.29
C PHE A 757 -3.40 12.69 14.22
N LYS A 758 -4.49 12.10 13.74
CA LYS A 758 -5.82 12.73 13.72
C LYS A 758 -6.48 12.55 15.07
N GLN A 759 -7.01 13.62 15.65
CA GLN A 759 -7.69 13.58 16.96
C GLN A 759 -9.09 12.96 16.92
N ASP A 760 -9.62 12.69 15.73
CA ASP A 760 -10.96 12.16 15.52
C ASP A 760 -10.89 10.84 14.75
N ILE A 761 -11.69 9.86 15.18
CA ILE A 761 -11.94 8.64 14.43
C ILE A 761 -13.44 8.51 14.13
N ASP A 762 -13.79 8.16 12.89
CA ASP A 762 -15.17 7.93 12.46
C ASP A 762 -15.43 6.42 12.28
N VAL A 763 -16.26 5.86 13.15
CA VAL A 763 -16.64 4.45 13.13
C VAL A 763 -18.13 4.24 12.78
N ARG A 764 -18.78 5.26 12.25
CA ARG A 764 -20.18 5.19 11.82
C ARG A 764 -20.34 4.22 10.66
N GLY A 765 -21.32 3.33 10.77
CA GLY A 765 -21.60 2.33 9.75
C GLY A 765 -20.73 1.07 9.81
N MET A 766 -19.72 1.01 10.67
CA MET A 766 -18.93 -0.20 10.92
C MET A 766 -19.72 -1.23 11.75
N ARG A 767 -19.39 -2.50 11.61
CA ARG A 767 -19.89 -3.56 12.48
C ARG A 767 -19.30 -3.41 13.89
N GLY A 768 -20.01 -3.90 14.91
CA GLY A 768 -19.59 -3.74 16.30
C GLY A 768 -18.15 -4.20 16.58
N ASP A 769 -17.77 -5.36 16.05
CA ASP A 769 -16.43 -5.93 16.22
C ASP A 769 -15.36 -5.12 15.50
N GLU A 770 -15.64 -4.69 14.28
CA GLU A 770 -14.74 -3.84 13.46
C GLU A 770 -14.54 -2.46 14.10
N ALA A 771 -15.63 -1.86 14.59
CA ALA A 771 -15.59 -0.56 15.26
C ALA A 771 -14.79 -0.65 16.55
N LEU A 772 -14.97 -1.72 17.33
CA LEU A 772 -14.23 -1.93 18.57
C LEU A 772 -12.73 -2.10 18.32
N GLN A 773 -12.37 -2.87 17.30
CA GLN A 773 -10.97 -3.07 16.91
C GLN A 773 -10.32 -1.76 16.43
N ALA A 774 -11.01 -0.99 15.58
CA ALA A 774 -10.54 0.31 15.10
C ALA A 774 -10.33 1.30 16.24
N VAL A 775 -11.28 1.35 17.21
CA VAL A 775 -11.16 2.20 18.40
C VAL A 775 -10.02 1.74 19.30
N THR A 776 -9.81 0.43 19.48
CA THR A 776 -8.70 -0.11 20.26
C THR A 776 -7.35 0.38 19.72
N TYR A 777 -7.09 0.21 18.42
CA TYR A 777 -5.85 0.70 17.81
C TYR A 777 -5.70 2.22 17.90
N PHE A 778 -6.79 2.95 17.71
CA PHE A 778 -6.79 4.41 17.78
C PHE A 778 -6.46 4.92 19.20
N ILE A 779 -7.01 4.30 20.24
CA ILE A 779 -6.73 4.63 21.65
C ILE A 779 -5.29 4.27 22.03
N ASP A 780 -4.79 3.11 21.60
CA ASP A 780 -3.41 2.70 21.81
C ASP A 780 -2.43 3.67 21.14
N ASP A 781 -2.69 4.08 19.90
CA ASP A 781 -1.90 5.09 19.20
C ASP A 781 -1.98 6.47 19.86
N ALA A 782 -3.15 6.88 20.36
CA ALA A 782 -3.33 8.14 21.08
C ALA A 782 -2.53 8.18 22.38
N ILE A 783 -2.52 7.09 23.14
CA ILE A 783 -1.72 6.92 24.36
C ILE A 783 -0.23 6.95 24.04
N LEU A 784 0.18 6.23 22.99
CA LEU A 784 1.58 6.16 22.54
C LEU A 784 2.12 7.52 22.11
N VAL A 785 1.30 8.31 21.42
CA VAL A 785 1.62 9.66 20.93
C VAL A 785 1.52 10.70 22.04
N GLY A 786 0.90 10.37 23.20
CA GLY A 786 0.69 11.28 24.32
C GLY A 786 -0.30 12.39 24.00
N MET A 787 -1.49 12.02 23.50
CA MET A 787 -2.59 12.95 23.26
C MET A 787 -3.36 13.18 24.56
N ASP A 788 -3.74 14.43 24.82
CA ASP A 788 -4.54 14.77 26.00
C ASP A 788 -6.03 14.46 25.81
N ARG A 789 -6.51 14.55 24.55
CA ARG A 789 -7.93 14.38 24.21
C ARG A 789 -8.11 13.87 22.79
N VAL A 790 -9.09 12.94 22.62
CA VAL A 790 -9.52 12.44 21.30
C VAL A 790 -11.04 12.30 21.23
N ARG A 791 -11.58 12.18 20.02
CA ARG A 791 -13.03 12.06 19.76
C ARG A 791 -13.34 10.84 18.91
N ILE A 792 -14.41 10.13 19.28
CA ILE A 792 -14.87 8.93 18.58
C ILE A 792 -16.28 9.18 18.06
N LEU A 793 -16.44 9.24 16.74
CA LEU A 793 -17.72 9.46 16.07
C LEU A 793 -18.40 8.11 15.79
N HIS A 794 -19.40 7.75 16.59
CA HIS A 794 -20.15 6.49 16.46
C HIS A 794 -21.61 6.66 16.02
N GLY A 795 -22.09 7.92 15.96
CA GLY A 795 -23.46 8.26 15.58
C GLY A 795 -24.48 8.03 16.69
N THR A 796 -25.72 8.50 16.42
CA THR A 796 -26.84 8.46 17.37
C THR A 796 -27.81 7.28 17.14
N GLY A 797 -27.51 6.33 16.22
CA GLY A 797 -28.42 5.25 15.82
C GLY A 797 -28.97 4.40 16.98
N THR A 798 -28.89 3.08 16.92
CA THR A 798 -29.39 2.16 17.97
C THR A 798 -28.65 2.23 19.31
N GLY A 799 -27.54 2.98 19.38
CA GLY A 799 -26.71 3.13 20.57
C GLY A 799 -25.78 1.94 20.88
N ILE A 800 -25.80 0.89 20.07
CA ILE A 800 -24.99 -0.32 20.27
C ILE A 800 -23.49 0.00 20.23
N LEU A 801 -23.04 0.74 19.22
CA LEU A 801 -21.63 1.15 19.11
C LEU A 801 -21.20 2.01 20.29
N ARG A 802 -22.00 2.96 20.71
CA ARG A 802 -21.75 3.79 21.91
C ARG A 802 -21.56 2.94 23.15
N THR A 803 -22.41 1.94 23.37
CA THR A 803 -22.35 1.05 24.53
C THR A 803 -21.09 0.19 24.50
N LEU A 804 -20.76 -0.45 23.35
CA LEU A 804 -19.58 -1.29 23.18
C LEU A 804 -18.28 -0.49 23.38
N ILE A 805 -18.20 0.68 22.76
CA ILE A 805 -17.04 1.57 22.88
C ILE A 805 -16.84 2.01 24.34
N ARG A 806 -17.88 2.40 25.05
CA ARG A 806 -17.80 2.82 26.45
C ARG A 806 -17.44 1.68 27.39
N GLN A 807 -17.92 0.46 27.14
CA GLN A 807 -17.48 -0.73 27.86
C GLN A 807 -15.98 -0.96 27.72
N TYR A 808 -15.46 -0.83 26.49
CA TYR A 808 -14.03 -0.93 26.25
C TYR A 808 -13.25 0.21 26.94
N LEU A 809 -13.66 1.46 26.79
CA LEU A 809 -12.97 2.61 27.40
C LEU A 809 -12.87 2.50 28.91
N SER A 810 -13.87 1.89 29.59
CA SER A 810 -13.84 1.64 31.04
C SER A 810 -12.78 0.63 31.49
N THR A 811 -12.25 -0.19 30.55
CA THR A 811 -11.20 -1.19 30.83
C THR A 811 -9.79 -0.65 30.64
N VAL A 812 -9.61 0.54 30.03
CA VAL A 812 -8.30 1.14 29.72
C VAL A 812 -7.84 2.03 30.87
N PRO A 813 -6.76 1.68 31.58
CA PRO A 813 -6.35 2.39 32.81
C PRO A 813 -5.79 3.81 32.60
N SER A 814 -5.40 4.15 31.36
CA SER A 814 -4.86 5.47 30.98
C SER A 814 -5.94 6.49 30.60
N ILE A 815 -7.21 6.14 30.70
CA ILE A 815 -8.32 7.04 30.40
C ILE A 815 -8.83 7.66 31.70
N ARG A 816 -8.69 8.98 31.81
CA ARG A 816 -9.16 9.74 32.96
C ARG A 816 -10.66 9.94 32.98
N HIS A 817 -11.23 10.28 31.81
CA HIS A 817 -12.66 10.57 31.70
C HIS A 817 -13.14 10.38 30.26
N TYR A 818 -14.39 9.97 30.08
CA TYR A 818 -15.05 9.96 28.77
C TYR A 818 -16.54 10.40 28.93
N ALA A 819 -17.01 11.25 28.02
CA ALA A 819 -18.34 11.83 28.03
C ALA A 819 -18.88 12.03 26.62
N ASP A 820 -20.18 12.36 26.50
CA ASP A 820 -20.73 12.84 25.23
C ASP A 820 -20.17 14.22 24.90
N GLU A 821 -20.00 14.50 23.61
CA GLU A 821 -19.63 15.83 23.13
C GLU A 821 -20.75 16.84 23.38
N HIS A 822 -20.39 18.12 23.42
CA HIS A 822 -21.38 19.20 23.56
C HIS A 822 -22.42 19.15 22.43
N VAL A 823 -23.68 19.42 22.76
CA VAL A 823 -24.82 19.31 21.81
C VAL A 823 -24.59 20.08 20.49
N GLN A 824 -23.90 21.23 20.55
CA GLN A 824 -23.58 22.04 19.38
C GLN A 824 -22.53 21.42 18.46
N PHE A 825 -21.74 20.43 18.90
CA PHE A 825 -20.63 19.79 18.19
C PHE A 825 -20.87 18.31 17.89
N GLY A 826 -22.08 17.80 18.05
CA GLY A 826 -22.45 16.42 17.72
C GLY A 826 -23.12 15.62 18.85
N GLY A 827 -23.11 16.11 20.08
CA GLY A 827 -23.83 15.55 21.22
C GLY A 827 -23.59 14.07 21.46
N ALA A 828 -24.66 13.31 21.71
CA ALA A 828 -24.63 11.88 22.02
C ALA A 828 -24.14 10.96 20.87
N GLY A 829 -23.83 11.52 19.70
CA GLY A 829 -23.26 10.78 18.55
C GLY A 829 -21.73 10.69 18.58
N ILE A 830 -21.07 11.41 19.51
CA ILE A 830 -19.63 11.49 19.66
C ILE A 830 -19.25 11.26 21.12
N THR A 831 -18.31 10.37 21.36
CA THR A 831 -17.71 10.21 22.69
C THR A 831 -16.33 10.87 22.71
N VAL A 832 -16.15 11.82 23.61
CA VAL A 832 -14.88 12.48 23.89
C VAL A 832 -14.15 11.69 24.98
N VAL A 833 -12.86 11.46 24.79
CA VAL A 833 -12.00 10.71 25.71
C VAL A 833 -10.85 11.59 26.15
N ASP A 834 -10.68 11.77 27.44
CA ASP A 834 -9.58 12.49 28.08
C ASP A 834 -8.61 11.47 28.71
N PHE A 835 -7.33 11.64 28.44
CA PHE A 835 -6.26 10.79 28.99
C PHE A 835 -5.61 11.41 30.23
N ASP A 836 -4.91 10.58 31.04
CA ASP A 836 -4.18 11.01 32.24
C ASP A 836 -2.91 11.80 31.88
#